data_9a957d0b494f72cb711a3815c7081b8d
#
_entry.id   9a957d0b494f72cb711a3815c7081b8d
#
_cell.length_a   1.000
_cell.length_b   1.000
_cell.length_c   1.000
_cell.angle_alpha   90.00
_cell.angle_beta   90.00
_cell.angle_gamma   90.00
#
_symmetry.space_group_name_H-M   'P 1'
#
loop_
_entity.id
_entity.type
_entity.pdbx_description
1 polymer ?
#
loop_
_entity_poly.entity_id
_entity_poly.type
_entity_poly.pdbx_seq_one_letter_code
_entity_poly.pdbx_strand_id
1 'polypeptide(L)'
;MNTNVTSDNLKNRKKAKQNSTRNKNAIAKKAIDKVKPEEINNLKNIEPPKNFYYPYCPSFSVAFKFILFCRLLAAIFTVITDCDETFNYWEPTHYLHYGYGLQTWEYSPKYSIRSWAYVLIHTIISKVFSIPAHNKYQLFFLIRMVFATVSSFCETVLYQTIVDYTNPYIAQAFLFGIIYSAGMSISSVAYLPSTFAMYTTMLAFAASFQESSKKRTSYVIFFYALGGLLGWPFSAVLVFPFVFEDIFLPSIKKGNKIINEKFKISNSLLKIKDVFVYGILSICVILGPMMLIDFVYYKKFTIVPLNIVLYNVFSSDKGPNIYGVEPWHYYLFNGFLNFNIIFLLALLSIPLLAFEILISKRPHLFSKMSNSLLMMKLVPMYLWILIFTAQPHKEERFLFVIYPLIVFNAAVSIFSIKRIINIFIKFTHYENGKKLGRIVVGLIFAIYSVLSVSRILSLYINYSAPLKVYGYLNNPDMIKELNSYGHNVTICVGKEWYHFPTHYFMPNSTRIGFVKSKFDGLLPGYFKEGDDHIGTWVIPEGMNDLNQEEFDKYVDIEQCSYMVDLYVEENNTINEKVIEPNYISQTDKWEKIVCKSFINKNKSHGLLRPFFFPKFIRNLISKQGLVYDDYCLLRKVGIYHPEKNEDEEIDN
;
A
#
# COMPACT_ATOMS: atom_id res chain seq x y z
N MET A 1 29.41 -37.70 -40.07
CA MET A 1 28.03 -38.11 -39.73
C MET A 1 27.45 -37.10 -38.78
N ASN A 2 26.27 -36.60 -39.02
CA ASN A 2 25.42 -35.62 -38.28
C ASN A 2 25.45 -34.16 -38.76
N THR A 3 24.78 -33.91 -39.89
CA THR A 3 24.32 -32.58 -40.29
C THR A 3 22.89 -32.54 -40.84
N ASN A 4 22.09 -33.60 -40.67
CA ASN A 4 20.75 -33.70 -41.30
C ASN A 4 19.54 -33.61 -40.33
N VAL A 5 19.74 -33.35 -39.02
CA VAL A 5 18.62 -33.34 -38.05
C VAL A 5 18.01 -31.93 -37.83
N THR A 6 18.65 -30.87 -38.27
CA THR A 6 18.19 -29.48 -38.02
C THR A 6 17.26 -28.92 -39.08
N SER A 7 17.26 -29.47 -40.31
CA SER A 7 16.40 -28.97 -41.42
C SER A 7 14.95 -29.48 -41.36
N ASP A 8 14.75 -30.68 -40.85
CA ASP A 8 13.41 -31.29 -40.77
C ASP A 8 12.56 -30.75 -39.63
N ASN A 9 13.18 -30.33 -38.51
CA ASN A 9 12.49 -29.67 -37.40
C ASN A 9 11.97 -28.25 -37.74
N LEU A 10 12.66 -27.57 -38.65
CA LEU A 10 12.21 -26.23 -39.13
C LEU A 10 11.06 -26.37 -40.16
N LYS A 11 11.07 -27.38 -40.99
CA LYS A 11 9.99 -27.67 -41.95
C LYS A 11 8.71 -28.11 -41.24
N ASN A 12 8.82 -28.93 -40.20
CA ASN A 12 7.68 -29.38 -39.41
C ASN A 12 7.07 -28.23 -38.57
N ARG A 13 7.87 -27.30 -38.02
CA ARG A 13 7.36 -26.08 -37.36
C ARG A 13 6.66 -25.11 -38.32
N LYS A 14 7.13 -24.97 -39.56
CA LYS A 14 6.47 -24.16 -40.60
C LYS A 14 5.14 -24.80 -41.06
N LYS A 15 5.08 -26.12 -41.22
CA LYS A 15 3.83 -26.84 -41.54
C LYS A 15 2.82 -26.80 -40.40
N ALA A 16 3.25 -26.90 -39.13
CA ALA A 16 2.35 -26.78 -37.98
C ALA A 16 1.79 -25.34 -37.83
N LYS A 17 2.58 -24.30 -38.12
CA LYS A 17 2.09 -22.91 -38.15
C LYS A 17 1.10 -22.66 -39.31
N GLN A 18 1.36 -23.20 -40.50
CA GLN A 18 0.45 -23.10 -41.65
C GLN A 18 -0.88 -23.85 -41.44
N ASN A 19 -0.85 -25.01 -40.80
CA ASN A 19 -2.06 -25.76 -40.45
C ASN A 19 -2.87 -25.09 -39.33
N SER A 20 -2.22 -24.45 -38.36
CA SER A 20 -2.90 -23.64 -37.34
C SER A 20 -3.61 -22.42 -37.94
N THR A 21 -2.99 -21.76 -38.90
CA THR A 21 -3.59 -20.61 -39.61
C THR A 21 -4.74 -21.05 -40.51
N ARG A 22 -4.63 -22.19 -41.17
CA ARG A 22 -5.67 -22.77 -42.02
C ARG A 22 -6.90 -23.24 -41.24
N ASN A 23 -6.70 -23.82 -40.04
CA ASN A 23 -7.79 -24.19 -39.13
C ASN A 23 -8.49 -22.97 -38.53
N LYS A 24 -7.75 -21.90 -38.19
CA LYS A 24 -8.35 -20.63 -37.71
C LYS A 24 -9.21 -19.97 -38.79
N ASN A 25 -8.79 -20.04 -40.07
CA ASN A 25 -9.56 -19.51 -41.19
C ASN A 25 -10.78 -20.37 -41.51
N ALA A 26 -10.72 -21.70 -41.35
CA ALA A 26 -11.85 -22.61 -41.54
C ALA A 26 -12.92 -22.46 -40.44
N ILE A 27 -12.50 -22.23 -39.18
CA ILE A 27 -13.41 -21.92 -38.04
C ILE A 27 -14.06 -20.55 -38.22
N ALA A 28 -13.31 -19.55 -38.68
CA ALA A 28 -13.85 -18.24 -39.01
C ALA A 28 -14.88 -18.30 -40.16
N LYS A 29 -14.63 -19.12 -41.19
CA LYS A 29 -15.56 -19.31 -42.32
C LYS A 29 -16.87 -19.99 -41.89
N LYS A 30 -16.80 -21.01 -41.01
CA LYS A 30 -18.00 -21.70 -40.47
C LYS A 30 -18.81 -20.82 -39.49
N ALA A 31 -18.17 -19.83 -38.85
CA ALA A 31 -18.88 -18.86 -37.99
C ALA A 31 -19.63 -17.80 -38.83
N ILE A 32 -19.13 -17.48 -40.02
CA ILE A 32 -19.74 -16.51 -40.95
C ILE A 32 -21.01 -17.06 -41.58
N ASP A 33 -21.07 -18.36 -41.87
CA ASP A 33 -22.20 -19.03 -42.54
C ASP A 33 -23.46 -19.18 -41.65
N LYS A 34 -23.41 -18.81 -40.37
CA LYS A 34 -24.55 -18.87 -39.42
C LYS A 34 -25.20 -17.54 -39.09
N VAL A 35 -24.73 -16.42 -39.64
CA VAL A 35 -25.26 -15.08 -39.41
C VAL A 35 -26.20 -14.69 -40.55
N LYS A 36 -27.40 -14.14 -40.18
CA LYS A 36 -28.38 -13.67 -41.16
C LYS A 36 -27.77 -12.67 -42.17
N PRO A 37 -28.16 -12.68 -43.46
CA PRO A 37 -27.55 -11.81 -44.48
C PRO A 37 -27.57 -10.31 -44.20
N GLU A 38 -28.55 -9.81 -43.46
CA GLU A 38 -28.64 -8.38 -43.08
C GLU A 38 -27.63 -7.95 -42.04
N GLU A 39 -27.23 -8.82 -41.12
CA GLU A 39 -26.17 -8.51 -40.14
C GLU A 39 -24.77 -8.59 -40.76
N ILE A 40 -24.61 -9.41 -41.83
CA ILE A 40 -23.35 -9.55 -42.55
C ILE A 40 -23.04 -8.29 -43.36
N ASN A 41 -24.06 -7.65 -43.94
CA ASN A 41 -23.87 -6.41 -44.72
C ASN A 41 -23.53 -5.20 -43.82
N ASN A 42 -24.01 -5.16 -42.60
CA ASN A 42 -23.62 -4.13 -41.62
C ASN A 42 -22.23 -4.35 -41.03
N LEU A 43 -21.69 -5.56 -41.03
CA LEU A 43 -20.33 -5.88 -40.56
C LEU A 43 -19.27 -5.73 -41.65
N LYS A 44 -19.64 -5.90 -42.94
CA LYS A 44 -18.72 -5.78 -44.12
C LYS A 44 -18.28 -4.33 -44.37
N ASN A 45 -19.00 -3.33 -43.87
CA ASN A 45 -18.66 -1.89 -44.04
C ASN A 45 -17.80 -1.30 -42.95
N ILE A 46 -17.26 -2.09 -42.03
CA ILE A 46 -16.30 -1.61 -41.02
C ILE A 46 -14.93 -2.21 -41.38
N GLU A 47 -14.34 -1.79 -42.51
CA GLU A 47 -12.90 -1.93 -42.68
C GLU A 47 -12.18 -1.08 -41.60
N PRO A 48 -11.24 -1.66 -40.85
CA PRO A 48 -10.40 -0.84 -40.00
C PRO A 48 -9.64 0.14 -40.88
N PRO A 49 -9.58 1.42 -40.55
CA PRO A 49 -8.86 2.40 -41.38
C PRO A 49 -7.43 1.94 -41.58
N LYS A 50 -6.94 1.97 -42.84
CA LYS A 50 -5.64 1.45 -43.32
C LYS A 50 -4.39 1.86 -42.52
N ASN A 51 -4.50 2.76 -41.52
CA ASN A 51 -3.45 3.25 -40.62
C ASN A 51 -3.86 3.18 -39.14
N PHE A 52 -4.44 2.07 -38.68
CA PHE A 52 -4.82 1.95 -37.28
C PHE A 52 -3.65 1.37 -36.47
N TYR A 53 -2.92 2.24 -35.74
CA TYR A 53 -1.94 1.82 -34.76
C TYR A 53 -2.66 1.28 -33.52
N TYR A 54 -2.55 -0.02 -33.28
CA TYR A 54 -2.88 -0.63 -31.99
C TYR A 54 -1.89 -0.07 -30.94
N PRO A 55 -2.35 0.50 -29.83
CA PRO A 55 -1.44 0.97 -28.80
C PRO A 55 -0.67 -0.24 -28.23
N TYR A 56 0.63 -0.09 -28.15
CA TYR A 56 1.49 -1.11 -27.57
C TYR A 56 1.21 -1.23 -26.08
N CYS A 57 0.85 -2.41 -25.60
CA CYS A 57 0.75 -2.76 -24.20
C CYS A 57 1.92 -3.68 -23.84
N PRO A 58 2.78 -3.32 -22.88
CA PRO A 58 3.84 -4.19 -22.40
C PRO A 58 3.31 -5.57 -22.01
N SER A 59 4.08 -6.62 -22.29
CA SER A 59 3.74 -7.96 -21.82
C SER A 59 3.81 -8.04 -20.29
N PHE A 60 3.18 -9.07 -19.71
CA PHE A 60 3.20 -9.32 -18.26
C PHE A 60 4.62 -9.20 -17.67
N SER A 61 5.60 -9.92 -18.29
CA SER A 61 6.99 -9.93 -17.80
C SER A 61 7.64 -8.55 -17.84
N VAL A 62 7.37 -7.75 -18.87
CA VAL A 62 7.92 -6.39 -19.00
C VAL A 62 7.27 -5.47 -17.99
N ALA A 63 5.95 -5.47 -17.88
CA ALA A 63 5.22 -4.67 -16.89
C ALA A 63 5.65 -5.00 -15.46
N PHE A 64 5.76 -6.29 -15.13
CA PHE A 64 6.20 -6.77 -13.82
C PHE A 64 7.59 -6.22 -13.46
N LYS A 65 8.56 -6.29 -14.37
CA LYS A 65 9.92 -5.79 -14.12
C LYS A 65 9.95 -4.29 -13.84
N PHE A 66 9.17 -3.50 -14.60
CA PHE A 66 9.09 -2.06 -14.38
C PHE A 66 8.42 -1.71 -13.05
N ILE A 67 7.29 -2.35 -12.73
CA ILE A 67 6.60 -2.14 -11.47
C ILE A 67 7.51 -2.59 -10.31
N LEU A 68 8.12 -3.78 -10.40
CA LEU A 68 9.02 -4.30 -9.37
C LEU A 68 10.19 -3.34 -9.10
N PHE A 69 10.82 -2.82 -10.14
CA PHE A 69 11.90 -1.84 -9.97
C PHE A 69 11.44 -0.64 -9.14
N CYS A 70 10.28 -0.06 -9.45
CA CYS A 70 9.74 1.07 -8.69
C CYS A 70 9.37 0.69 -7.25
N ARG A 71 8.84 -0.53 -7.01
CA ARG A 71 8.49 -0.99 -5.66
C ARG A 71 9.73 -1.36 -4.83
N LEU A 72 10.81 -1.86 -5.44
CA LEU A 72 12.09 -2.05 -4.77
C LEU A 72 12.71 -0.72 -4.34
N LEU A 73 12.64 0.32 -5.17
CA LEU A 73 13.03 1.67 -4.74
C LEU A 73 12.15 2.16 -3.58
N ALA A 74 10.85 1.91 -3.63
CA ALA A 74 9.95 2.23 -2.52
C ALA A 74 10.32 1.47 -1.24
N ALA A 75 10.68 0.18 -1.32
CA ALA A 75 11.11 -0.62 -0.17
C ALA A 75 12.33 -0.02 0.55
N ILE A 76 13.25 0.59 -0.21
CA ILE A 76 14.50 1.17 0.32
C ILE A 76 14.26 2.60 0.84
N PHE A 77 13.52 3.44 0.11
CA PHE A 77 13.48 4.89 0.35
C PHE A 77 12.21 5.39 1.03
N THR A 78 11.12 4.59 1.10
CA THR A 78 9.91 5.04 1.78
C THR A 78 10.07 4.98 3.29
N VAL A 79 9.68 6.04 3.98
CA VAL A 79 9.66 6.12 5.44
C VAL A 79 8.46 5.38 6.02
N ILE A 80 8.54 4.98 7.30
CA ILE A 80 7.37 4.54 8.06
C ILE A 80 6.58 5.79 8.42
N THR A 81 5.32 5.85 7.97
CA THR A 81 4.46 7.04 8.15
C THR A 81 3.45 6.88 9.27
N ASP A 82 3.35 5.68 9.84
CA ASP A 82 2.32 5.28 10.79
C ASP A 82 2.94 4.48 11.93
N CYS A 83 2.77 4.94 13.17
CA CYS A 83 3.34 4.26 14.34
C CYS A 83 2.70 2.89 14.60
N ASP A 84 1.46 2.65 14.15
CA ASP A 84 0.84 1.32 14.22
C ASP A 84 1.58 0.30 13.35
N GLU A 85 2.21 0.72 12.24
CA GLU A 85 3.06 -0.17 11.45
C GLU A 85 4.20 -0.72 12.31
N THR A 86 4.80 0.13 13.14
CA THR A 86 5.86 -0.26 14.07
C THR A 86 5.32 -1.13 15.19
N PHE A 87 4.43 -0.58 16.01
CA PHE A 87 4.08 -1.19 17.29
C PHE A 87 3.10 -2.36 17.18
N ASN A 88 2.26 -2.38 16.12
CA ASN A 88 1.29 -3.46 15.93
C ASN A 88 1.76 -4.55 14.95
N TYR A 89 2.88 -4.35 14.22
CA TYR A 89 3.30 -5.36 13.24
C TYR A 89 4.81 -5.64 13.26
N TRP A 90 5.67 -4.63 13.13
CA TRP A 90 7.12 -4.87 13.17
C TRP A 90 7.58 -5.40 14.54
N GLU A 91 7.11 -4.81 15.62
CA GLU A 91 7.49 -5.21 16.97
C GLU A 91 7.01 -6.62 17.36
N PRO A 92 5.73 -7.01 17.15
CA PRO A 92 5.28 -8.39 17.37
C PRO A 92 6.00 -9.40 16.48
N THR A 93 6.35 -9.05 15.23
CA THR A 93 7.15 -9.92 14.35
C THR A 93 8.56 -10.08 14.88
N HIS A 94 9.18 -8.99 15.35
CA HIS A 94 10.48 -9.02 15.99
C HIS A 94 10.45 -9.90 17.26
N TYR A 95 9.42 -9.76 18.08
CA TYR A 95 9.24 -10.58 19.26
C TYR A 95 9.16 -12.08 18.94
N LEU A 96 8.33 -12.49 17.98
CA LEU A 96 8.23 -13.88 17.56
C LEU A 96 9.51 -14.43 16.90
N HIS A 97 10.42 -13.57 16.49
CA HIS A 97 11.70 -13.96 15.89
C HIS A 97 12.85 -13.98 16.90
N TYR A 98 12.95 -12.96 17.76
CA TYR A 98 14.10 -12.68 18.63
C TYR A 98 13.79 -12.77 20.12
N GLY A 99 12.54 -13.01 20.52
CA GLY A 99 12.13 -13.19 21.91
C GLY A 99 11.97 -11.90 22.74
N TYR A 100 12.11 -10.71 22.15
CA TYR A 100 11.90 -9.42 22.81
C TYR A 100 11.36 -8.37 21.85
N GLY A 101 10.76 -7.30 22.38
CA GLY A 101 10.14 -6.21 21.62
C GLY A 101 9.06 -5.50 22.41
N LEU A 102 8.30 -4.66 21.73
CA LEU A 102 7.22 -3.88 22.30
C LEU A 102 5.86 -4.42 21.88
N GLN A 103 4.89 -4.32 22.79
CA GLN A 103 3.50 -4.71 22.51
C GLN A 103 2.53 -3.58 22.86
N THR A 104 1.42 -3.51 22.13
CA THR A 104 0.30 -2.65 22.43
C THR A 104 -0.79 -3.42 23.19
N TRP A 105 -1.71 -2.70 23.84
CA TRP A 105 -2.88 -3.29 24.50
C TRP A 105 -3.73 -4.16 23.58
N GLU A 106 -3.68 -3.92 22.27
CA GLU A 106 -4.43 -4.63 21.24
C GLU A 106 -4.08 -6.12 21.14
N TYR A 107 -2.86 -6.50 21.56
CA TYR A 107 -2.39 -7.90 21.68
C TYR A 107 -2.69 -8.53 23.04
N SER A 108 -3.29 -7.80 23.97
CA SER A 108 -3.73 -8.38 25.21
C SER A 108 -4.80 -9.47 24.96
N PRO A 109 -4.70 -10.66 25.59
CA PRO A 109 -5.75 -11.66 25.53
C PRO A 109 -7.12 -11.15 25.99
N LYS A 110 -7.16 -10.10 26.81
CA LYS A 110 -8.39 -9.43 27.25
C LYS A 110 -9.15 -8.84 26.05
N TYR A 111 -8.46 -8.22 25.12
CA TYR A 111 -9.05 -7.49 23.98
C TYR A 111 -8.98 -8.31 22.69
N SER A 112 -7.83 -8.92 22.38
CA SER A 112 -7.58 -9.80 21.23
C SER A 112 -8.09 -9.21 19.91
N ILE A 113 -7.68 -7.96 19.58
CA ILE A 113 -8.10 -7.28 18.36
C ILE A 113 -7.04 -7.32 17.24
N ARG A 114 -5.90 -7.99 17.48
CA ARG A 114 -4.88 -8.26 16.45
C ARG A 114 -4.61 -9.75 16.37
N SER A 115 -4.55 -10.29 15.14
CA SER A 115 -4.35 -11.73 14.95
C SER A 115 -2.86 -12.09 14.90
N TRP A 116 -2.46 -13.05 15.70
CA TRP A 116 -1.12 -13.65 15.63
C TRP A 116 -0.90 -14.42 14.33
N ALA A 117 -1.97 -14.92 13.69
CA ALA A 117 -1.83 -15.58 12.39
C ALA A 117 -1.25 -14.64 11.32
N TYR A 118 -1.67 -13.36 11.31
CA TYR A 118 -1.11 -12.36 10.41
C TYR A 118 0.37 -12.10 10.70
N VAL A 119 0.72 -11.92 11.96
CA VAL A 119 2.12 -11.72 12.41
C VAL A 119 2.99 -12.95 12.10
N LEU A 120 2.47 -14.17 12.34
CA LEU A 120 3.21 -15.41 12.11
C LEU A 120 3.64 -15.60 10.65
N ILE A 121 2.79 -15.26 9.67
CA ILE A 121 3.15 -15.31 8.25
C ILE A 121 4.39 -14.46 8.00
N HIS A 122 4.43 -13.25 8.55
CA HIS A 122 5.55 -12.33 8.38
C HIS A 122 6.78 -12.73 9.21
N THR A 123 6.57 -13.37 10.36
CA THR A 123 7.65 -13.96 11.13
C THR A 123 8.32 -15.12 10.38
N ILE A 124 7.56 -15.94 9.67
CA ILE A 124 8.12 -16.99 8.81
C ILE A 124 8.98 -16.36 7.70
N ILE A 125 8.49 -15.30 7.04
CA ILE A 125 9.26 -14.53 6.07
C ILE A 125 10.53 -13.98 6.71
N SER A 126 10.44 -13.37 7.89
CA SER A 126 11.59 -12.85 8.64
C SER A 126 12.63 -13.94 8.93
N LYS A 127 12.22 -15.12 9.42
CA LYS A 127 13.12 -16.25 9.69
C LYS A 127 13.79 -16.78 8.42
N VAL A 128 13.07 -16.88 7.29
CA VAL A 128 13.64 -17.33 6.01
C VAL A 128 14.67 -16.32 5.48
N PHE A 129 14.35 -15.04 5.52
CA PHE A 129 15.23 -13.98 5.00
C PHE A 129 16.32 -13.56 5.99
N SER A 130 16.31 -14.05 7.24
CA SER A 130 17.44 -13.88 8.16
C SER A 130 18.66 -14.71 7.75
N ILE A 131 18.47 -15.77 6.95
CA ILE A 131 19.59 -16.61 6.47
C ILE A 131 20.59 -15.82 5.61
N PRO A 132 20.16 -15.06 4.58
CA PRO A 132 21.06 -14.22 3.79
C PRO A 132 21.38 -12.86 4.44
N ALA A 133 20.65 -12.44 5.48
CA ALA A 133 20.86 -11.15 6.13
C ALA A 133 22.04 -11.20 7.10
N HIS A 134 22.95 -10.20 7.03
CA HIS A 134 24.05 -10.10 7.97
C HIS A 134 23.64 -9.55 9.36
N ASN A 135 22.56 -8.76 9.39
CA ASN A 135 22.01 -8.16 10.61
C ASN A 135 20.51 -7.85 10.48
N LYS A 136 19.88 -7.48 11.59
CA LYS A 136 18.45 -7.14 11.64
C LYS A 136 18.10 -5.94 10.76
N TYR A 137 18.97 -4.96 10.66
CA TYR A 137 18.78 -3.77 9.82
C TYR A 137 18.62 -4.13 8.33
N GLN A 138 19.48 -5.01 7.81
CA GLN A 138 19.32 -5.52 6.43
C GLN A 138 18.06 -6.35 6.28
N LEU A 139 17.73 -7.17 7.28
CA LEU A 139 16.54 -8.01 7.28
C LEU A 139 15.25 -7.20 7.14
N PHE A 140 15.16 -6.03 7.79
CA PHE A 140 14.03 -5.10 7.61
C PHE A 140 13.80 -4.76 6.13
N PHE A 141 14.84 -4.39 5.40
CA PHE A 141 14.71 -4.06 3.98
C PHE A 141 14.41 -5.28 3.12
N LEU A 142 14.97 -6.45 3.44
CA LEU A 142 14.65 -7.71 2.72
C LEU A 142 13.18 -8.07 2.86
N ILE A 143 12.58 -7.94 4.04
CA ILE A 143 11.15 -8.16 4.25
C ILE A 143 10.32 -7.16 3.41
N ARG A 144 10.68 -5.88 3.38
CA ARG A 144 10.01 -4.88 2.54
C ARG A 144 10.16 -5.17 1.04
N MET A 145 11.29 -5.75 0.60
CA MET A 145 11.46 -6.20 -0.79
C MET A 145 10.54 -7.39 -1.13
N VAL A 146 10.22 -8.26 -0.16
CA VAL A 146 9.18 -9.29 -0.34
C VAL A 146 7.82 -8.62 -0.57
N PHE A 147 7.44 -7.62 0.25
CA PHE A 147 6.19 -6.87 0.05
C PHE A 147 6.16 -6.18 -1.32
N ALA A 148 7.26 -5.55 -1.72
CA ALA A 148 7.42 -4.96 -3.05
C ALA A 148 7.16 -5.98 -4.17
N THR A 149 7.66 -7.21 -4.01
CA THR A 149 7.49 -8.29 -5.00
C THR A 149 6.03 -8.75 -5.07
N VAL A 150 5.39 -8.96 -3.92
CA VAL A 150 3.96 -9.36 -3.83
C VAL A 150 3.07 -8.28 -4.43
N SER A 151 3.29 -7.01 -4.06
CA SER A 151 2.55 -5.88 -4.63
C SER A 151 2.70 -5.82 -6.15
N SER A 152 3.94 -5.90 -6.65
CA SER A 152 4.23 -5.85 -8.09
C SER A 152 3.55 -6.98 -8.86
N PHE A 153 3.47 -8.16 -8.28
CA PHE A 153 2.74 -9.28 -8.87
C PHE A 153 1.23 -8.97 -8.96
N CYS A 154 0.60 -8.52 -7.87
CA CYS A 154 -0.82 -8.20 -7.83
C CYS A 154 -1.17 -7.04 -8.80
N GLU A 155 -0.34 -5.99 -8.82
CA GLU A 155 -0.48 -4.86 -9.74
C GLU A 155 -0.38 -5.30 -11.21
N THR A 156 0.55 -6.21 -11.52
CA THR A 156 0.74 -6.73 -12.88
C THR A 156 -0.40 -7.64 -13.31
N VAL A 157 -0.93 -8.47 -12.41
CA VAL A 157 -2.12 -9.29 -12.66
C VAL A 157 -3.32 -8.39 -13.01
N LEU A 158 -3.52 -7.32 -12.23
CA LEU A 158 -4.58 -6.37 -12.51
C LEU A 158 -4.37 -5.63 -13.84
N TYR A 159 -3.16 -5.15 -14.11
CA TYR A 159 -2.80 -4.54 -15.39
C TYR A 159 -3.10 -5.47 -16.58
N GLN A 160 -2.63 -6.73 -16.52
CA GLN A 160 -2.87 -7.71 -17.60
C GLN A 160 -4.37 -7.97 -17.80
N THR A 161 -5.13 -8.05 -16.70
CA THR A 161 -6.58 -8.17 -16.73
C THR A 161 -7.24 -6.99 -17.47
N ILE A 162 -6.80 -5.76 -17.17
CA ILE A 162 -7.29 -4.56 -17.85
C ILE A 162 -6.97 -4.61 -19.35
N VAL A 163 -5.77 -5.08 -19.74
CA VAL A 163 -5.40 -5.32 -21.16
C VAL A 163 -6.33 -6.32 -21.81
N ASP A 164 -6.66 -7.42 -21.12
CA ASP A 164 -7.40 -8.54 -21.69
C ASP A 164 -8.90 -8.28 -21.80
N TYR A 165 -9.47 -7.52 -20.88
CA TYR A 165 -10.93 -7.37 -20.73
C TYR A 165 -11.47 -5.95 -21.01
N THR A 166 -10.60 -4.91 -21.09
CA THR A 166 -11.04 -3.55 -21.38
C THR A 166 -10.46 -3.02 -22.69
N ASN A 167 -10.02 -1.78 -22.70
CA ASN A 167 -9.43 -1.11 -23.84
C ASN A 167 -7.93 -0.90 -23.62
N PRO A 168 -7.04 -1.15 -24.59
CA PRO A 168 -5.61 -0.96 -24.48
C PRO A 168 -5.18 0.44 -23.98
N TYR A 169 -5.93 1.49 -24.33
CA TYR A 169 -5.64 2.85 -23.84
C TYR A 169 -5.90 3.01 -22.33
N ILE A 170 -6.92 2.31 -21.79
CA ILE A 170 -7.18 2.26 -20.35
C ILE A 170 -6.03 1.53 -19.65
N ALA A 171 -5.58 0.41 -20.21
CA ALA A 171 -4.46 -0.36 -19.66
C ALA A 171 -3.15 0.43 -19.64
N GLN A 172 -2.84 1.18 -20.71
CA GLN A 172 -1.66 2.06 -20.74
C GLN A 172 -1.76 3.17 -19.69
N ALA A 173 -2.92 3.81 -19.58
CA ALA A 173 -3.14 4.86 -18.60
C ALA A 173 -3.04 4.33 -17.17
N PHE A 174 -3.58 3.12 -16.90
CA PHE A 174 -3.45 2.44 -15.63
C PHE A 174 -1.99 2.12 -15.29
N LEU A 175 -1.24 1.50 -16.22
CA LEU A 175 0.16 1.14 -15.99
C LEU A 175 1.00 2.39 -15.69
N PHE A 176 0.83 3.47 -16.47
CA PHE A 176 1.52 4.72 -16.21
C PHE A 176 1.14 5.31 -14.85
N GLY A 177 -0.16 5.35 -14.54
CA GLY A 177 -0.66 5.87 -13.28
C GLY A 177 -0.13 5.12 -12.06
N ILE A 178 -0.05 3.79 -12.13
CA ILE A 178 0.38 2.97 -10.99
C ILE A 178 1.89 3.06 -10.76
N ILE A 179 2.70 3.15 -11.84
CA ILE A 179 4.16 3.26 -11.76
C ILE A 179 4.58 4.58 -11.08
N TYR A 180 3.99 5.69 -11.47
CA TYR A 180 4.36 7.01 -10.95
C TYR A 180 3.65 7.40 -9.64
N SER A 181 2.71 6.60 -9.13
CA SER A 181 1.93 6.95 -7.95
C SER A 181 2.76 7.08 -6.67
N ALA A 182 2.71 8.26 -6.03
CA ALA A 182 3.27 8.46 -4.70
C ALA A 182 2.52 7.63 -3.64
N GLY A 183 1.18 7.54 -3.74
CA GLY A 183 0.37 6.69 -2.87
C GLY A 183 0.76 5.21 -2.94
N MET A 184 0.98 4.68 -4.15
CA MET A 184 1.44 3.29 -4.30
C MET A 184 2.87 3.07 -3.83
N SER A 185 3.74 4.09 -3.87
CA SER A 185 5.10 3.99 -3.32
C SER A 185 5.07 3.81 -1.80
N ILE A 186 4.13 4.44 -1.10
CA ILE A 186 3.95 4.29 0.35
C ILE A 186 3.27 2.95 0.65
N SER A 187 2.07 2.74 0.10
CA SER A 187 1.19 1.63 0.46
C SER A 187 1.69 0.26 0.04
N SER A 188 2.50 0.18 -1.04
CA SER A 188 2.95 -1.12 -1.58
C SER A 188 3.96 -1.86 -0.72
N VAL A 189 4.58 -1.20 0.25
CA VAL A 189 5.66 -1.75 1.08
C VAL A 189 5.44 -1.53 2.58
N ALA A 190 4.31 -0.93 2.96
CA ALA A 190 3.92 -0.76 4.36
C ALA A 190 3.48 -2.10 4.96
N TYR A 191 3.97 -2.40 6.16
CA TYR A 191 3.58 -3.60 6.89
C TYR A 191 2.27 -3.37 7.65
N LEU A 192 1.17 -3.28 6.92
CA LEU A 192 -0.16 -2.97 7.45
C LEU A 192 -1.23 -3.93 6.89
N PRO A 193 -2.27 -4.28 7.65
CA PRO A 193 -3.41 -5.07 7.16
C PRO A 193 -4.16 -4.42 5.99
N SER A 194 -4.20 -3.09 5.94
CA SER A 194 -4.78 -2.35 4.80
C SER A 194 -3.97 -2.55 3.51
N THR A 195 -2.65 -2.68 3.61
CA THR A 195 -1.76 -3.05 2.49
C THR A 195 -2.04 -4.46 2.01
N PHE A 196 -2.15 -5.42 2.93
CA PHE A 196 -2.52 -6.79 2.58
C PHE A 196 -3.91 -6.87 1.94
N ALA A 197 -4.88 -6.13 2.49
CA ALA A 197 -6.21 -6.00 1.91
C ALA A 197 -6.17 -5.36 0.51
N MET A 198 -5.26 -4.42 0.25
CA MET A 198 -5.02 -3.87 -1.09
C MET A 198 -4.56 -4.95 -2.08
N TYR A 199 -3.63 -5.82 -1.69
CA TYR A 199 -3.16 -6.92 -2.56
C TYR A 199 -4.28 -7.87 -2.92
N THR A 200 -5.06 -8.32 -1.92
CA THR A 200 -6.18 -9.23 -2.15
C THR A 200 -7.32 -8.57 -2.92
N THR A 201 -7.57 -7.27 -2.70
CA THR A 201 -8.53 -6.48 -3.47
C THR A 201 -8.14 -6.41 -4.95
N MET A 202 -6.86 -6.20 -5.28
CA MET A 202 -6.38 -6.24 -6.68
C MET A 202 -6.67 -7.59 -7.34
N LEU A 203 -6.43 -8.71 -6.65
CA LEU A 203 -6.67 -10.05 -7.18
C LEU A 203 -8.17 -10.35 -7.33
N ALA A 204 -8.98 -9.98 -6.33
CA ALA A 204 -10.45 -10.10 -6.38
C ALA A 204 -11.03 -9.26 -7.52
N PHE A 205 -10.58 -8.01 -7.63
CA PHE A 205 -11.01 -7.09 -8.67
C PHE A 205 -10.61 -7.59 -10.07
N ALA A 206 -9.37 -8.08 -10.23
CA ALA A 206 -8.93 -8.71 -11.47
C ALA A 206 -9.80 -9.93 -11.85
N ALA A 207 -10.06 -10.83 -10.90
CA ALA A 207 -10.92 -11.98 -11.14
C ALA A 207 -12.34 -11.57 -11.56
N SER A 208 -12.86 -10.46 -11.05
CA SER A 208 -14.21 -9.98 -11.35
C SER A 208 -14.45 -9.60 -12.82
N PHE A 209 -13.40 -9.37 -13.61
CA PHE A 209 -13.51 -9.00 -15.04
C PHE A 209 -13.86 -10.18 -15.96
N GLN A 210 -13.71 -11.41 -15.50
CA GLN A 210 -14.01 -12.61 -16.30
C GLN A 210 -15.52 -12.73 -16.55
N GLU A 211 -15.90 -13.62 -17.48
CA GLU A 211 -17.31 -13.99 -17.67
C GLU A 211 -17.90 -14.68 -16.43
N SER A 212 -19.21 -14.54 -16.23
CA SER A 212 -19.91 -15.14 -15.09
C SER A 212 -19.76 -16.67 -15.08
N SER A 213 -19.10 -17.18 -14.04
CA SER A 213 -18.86 -18.60 -13.82
C SER A 213 -18.65 -18.90 -12.34
N LYS A 214 -18.85 -20.15 -11.93
CA LYS A 214 -18.57 -20.59 -10.55
C LYS A 214 -17.13 -20.30 -10.14
N LYS A 215 -16.17 -20.52 -11.06
CA LYS A 215 -14.74 -20.25 -10.84
C LYS A 215 -14.48 -18.76 -10.56
N ARG A 216 -15.09 -17.85 -11.35
CA ARG A 216 -15.02 -16.40 -11.12
C ARG A 216 -15.55 -16.04 -9.73
N THR A 217 -16.77 -16.48 -9.40
CA THR A 217 -17.42 -16.19 -8.13
C THR A 217 -16.58 -16.72 -6.96
N SER A 218 -16.08 -17.96 -7.04
CA SER A 218 -15.21 -18.57 -6.03
C SER A 218 -13.94 -17.73 -5.79
N TYR A 219 -13.22 -17.31 -6.83
CA TYR A 219 -12.00 -16.53 -6.68
C TYR A 219 -12.25 -15.14 -6.09
N VAL A 220 -13.29 -14.45 -6.56
CA VAL A 220 -13.60 -13.11 -6.06
C VAL A 220 -13.99 -13.16 -4.58
N ILE A 221 -14.87 -14.10 -4.21
CA ILE A 221 -15.30 -14.28 -2.81
C ILE A 221 -14.09 -14.65 -1.94
N PHE A 222 -13.25 -15.59 -2.39
CA PHE A 222 -12.08 -16.03 -1.63
C PHE A 222 -11.09 -14.88 -1.36
N PHE A 223 -10.74 -14.08 -2.38
CA PHE A 223 -9.76 -12.99 -2.18
C PHE A 223 -10.32 -11.85 -1.33
N TYR A 224 -11.62 -11.50 -1.45
CA TYR A 224 -12.21 -10.52 -0.53
C TYR A 224 -12.34 -11.08 0.88
N ALA A 225 -12.67 -12.36 1.05
CA ALA A 225 -12.67 -13.01 2.36
C ALA A 225 -11.27 -13.06 2.97
N LEU A 226 -10.24 -13.37 2.17
CA LEU A 226 -8.85 -13.39 2.63
C LEU A 226 -8.40 -11.99 3.11
N GLY A 227 -8.71 -10.95 2.35
CA GLY A 227 -8.42 -9.57 2.75
C GLY A 227 -9.19 -9.14 4.00
N GLY A 228 -10.47 -9.55 4.10
CA GLY A 228 -11.32 -9.17 5.23
C GLY A 228 -11.05 -9.97 6.50
N LEU A 229 -10.74 -11.24 6.42
CA LEU A 229 -10.55 -12.07 7.62
C LEU A 229 -9.12 -11.99 8.15
N LEU A 230 -8.12 -12.17 7.28
CA LEU A 230 -6.72 -12.18 7.69
C LEU A 230 -6.10 -10.77 7.70
N GLY A 231 -6.53 -9.89 6.81
CA GLY A 231 -6.08 -8.50 6.74
C GLY A 231 -6.96 -7.57 7.58
N TRP A 232 -7.82 -6.81 6.91
CA TRP A 232 -8.63 -5.78 7.55
C TRP A 232 -10.12 -5.99 7.28
N PRO A 233 -10.94 -6.29 8.31
CA PRO A 233 -12.34 -6.75 8.15
C PRO A 233 -13.21 -5.84 7.29
N PHE A 234 -13.00 -4.54 7.37
CA PHE A 234 -13.79 -3.56 6.61
C PHE A 234 -13.61 -3.70 5.09
N SER A 235 -12.50 -4.28 4.61
CA SER A 235 -12.27 -4.49 3.18
C SER A 235 -13.28 -5.44 2.54
N ALA A 236 -13.94 -6.29 3.33
CA ALA A 236 -14.99 -7.18 2.86
C ALA A 236 -16.19 -6.44 2.22
N VAL A 237 -16.39 -5.16 2.56
CA VAL A 237 -17.49 -4.36 1.95
C VAL A 237 -17.34 -4.22 0.43
N LEU A 238 -16.13 -4.33 -0.09
CA LEU A 238 -15.88 -4.25 -1.53
C LEU A 238 -16.39 -5.45 -2.33
N VAL A 239 -16.86 -6.51 -1.65
CA VAL A 239 -17.54 -7.64 -2.31
C VAL A 239 -18.93 -7.26 -2.83
N PHE A 240 -19.63 -6.31 -2.19
CA PHE A 240 -21.01 -5.99 -2.53
C PHE A 240 -21.24 -5.54 -3.98
N PRO A 241 -20.43 -4.62 -4.57
CA PRO A 241 -20.58 -4.28 -5.98
C PRO A 241 -20.43 -5.48 -6.91
N PHE A 242 -19.55 -6.42 -6.58
CA PHE A 242 -19.38 -7.65 -7.35
C PHE A 242 -20.59 -8.57 -7.21
N VAL A 243 -21.09 -8.79 -6.01
CA VAL A 243 -22.27 -9.63 -5.76
C VAL A 243 -23.48 -9.08 -6.49
N PHE A 244 -23.69 -7.76 -6.43
CA PHE A 244 -24.73 -7.09 -7.19
C PHE A 244 -24.59 -7.34 -8.70
N GLU A 245 -23.39 -7.16 -9.25
CA GLU A 245 -23.09 -7.43 -10.66
C GLU A 245 -23.38 -8.88 -11.04
N ASP A 246 -22.86 -9.85 -10.27
CA ASP A 246 -22.97 -11.28 -10.60
C ASP A 246 -24.43 -11.80 -10.55
N ILE A 247 -25.25 -11.22 -9.69
CA ILE A 247 -26.68 -11.57 -9.53
C ILE A 247 -27.55 -10.87 -10.59
N PHE A 248 -27.39 -9.55 -10.77
CA PHE A 248 -28.31 -8.72 -11.55
C PHE A 248 -27.84 -8.41 -12.97
N LEU A 249 -26.51 -8.46 -13.23
CA LEU A 249 -25.88 -8.15 -14.49
C LEU A 249 -24.99 -9.31 -14.97
N PRO A 250 -25.48 -10.56 -14.99
CA PRO A 250 -24.64 -11.69 -15.38
C PRO A 250 -24.02 -11.44 -16.76
N SER A 251 -22.77 -11.85 -16.93
CA SER A 251 -21.99 -11.60 -18.14
C SER A 251 -21.63 -12.88 -18.85
N ILE A 252 -21.67 -12.84 -20.19
CA ILE A 252 -21.24 -13.93 -21.07
C ILE A 252 -20.20 -13.42 -22.06
N LYS A 253 -19.30 -14.32 -22.48
CA LYS A 253 -18.33 -14.03 -23.54
C LYS A 253 -18.96 -14.34 -24.90
N LYS A 254 -19.08 -13.32 -25.76
CA LYS A 254 -19.54 -13.46 -27.15
C LYS A 254 -18.42 -13.00 -28.10
N GLY A 255 -17.72 -13.96 -28.70
CA GLY A 255 -16.48 -13.68 -29.44
C GLY A 255 -15.39 -13.08 -28.54
N ASN A 256 -14.88 -11.90 -28.89
CA ASN A 256 -13.88 -11.18 -28.09
C ASN A 256 -14.48 -10.17 -27.09
N LYS A 257 -15.81 -10.18 -26.87
CA LYS A 257 -16.49 -9.21 -26.00
C LYS A 257 -17.19 -9.92 -24.84
N ILE A 258 -17.17 -9.28 -23.69
CA ILE A 258 -17.99 -9.62 -22.54
C ILE A 258 -19.19 -8.68 -22.53
N ILE A 259 -20.38 -9.24 -22.61
CA ILE A 259 -21.67 -8.54 -22.67
C ILE A 259 -22.59 -9.03 -21.57
N ASN A 260 -23.58 -8.21 -21.21
CA ASN A 260 -24.61 -8.63 -20.28
C ASN A 260 -25.49 -9.71 -20.89
N GLU A 261 -25.75 -10.75 -20.14
CA GLU A 261 -26.78 -11.74 -20.43
C GLU A 261 -28.14 -11.18 -19.99
N LYS A 262 -29.23 -11.68 -20.61
CA LYS A 262 -30.58 -11.34 -20.16
C LYS A 262 -30.80 -11.85 -18.74
N PHE A 263 -31.34 -11.01 -17.90
CA PHE A 263 -31.69 -11.35 -16.51
C PHE A 263 -32.73 -12.48 -16.48
N LYS A 264 -32.46 -13.51 -15.66
CA LYS A 264 -33.37 -14.64 -15.39
C LYS A 264 -33.32 -14.94 -13.89
N ILE A 265 -34.48 -14.92 -13.25
CA ILE A 265 -34.61 -15.14 -11.80
C ILE A 265 -33.98 -16.48 -11.37
N SER A 266 -34.18 -17.56 -12.14
CA SER A 266 -33.60 -18.86 -11.83
C SER A 266 -32.06 -18.83 -11.78
N ASN A 267 -31.42 -18.10 -12.70
CA ASN A 267 -29.98 -17.95 -12.72
C ASN A 267 -29.49 -17.10 -11.52
N SER A 268 -30.23 -16.08 -11.15
CA SER A 268 -29.93 -15.22 -9.99
C SER A 268 -29.98 -15.99 -8.67
N LEU A 269 -30.97 -16.86 -8.49
CA LEU A 269 -31.07 -17.73 -7.32
C LEU A 269 -29.89 -18.71 -7.22
N LEU A 270 -29.44 -19.28 -8.37
CA LEU A 270 -28.26 -20.13 -8.41
C LEU A 270 -27.00 -19.34 -8.05
N LYS A 271 -26.88 -18.08 -8.47
CA LYS A 271 -25.76 -17.20 -8.12
C LYS A 271 -25.73 -16.84 -6.64
N ILE A 272 -26.86 -16.54 -6.07
CA ILE A 272 -27.00 -16.33 -4.62
C ILE A 272 -26.51 -17.56 -3.86
N LYS A 273 -26.95 -18.76 -4.25
CA LYS A 273 -26.46 -20.01 -3.68
C LYS A 273 -24.94 -20.15 -3.81
N ASP A 274 -24.39 -19.90 -5.00
CA ASP A 274 -22.93 -20.00 -5.23
C ASP A 274 -22.15 -19.01 -4.34
N VAL A 275 -22.62 -17.77 -4.20
CA VAL A 275 -22.03 -16.76 -3.29
C VAL A 275 -22.02 -17.25 -1.83
N PHE A 276 -23.14 -17.81 -1.35
CA PHE A 276 -23.25 -18.35 0.00
C PHE A 276 -22.30 -19.53 0.22
N VAL A 277 -22.29 -20.49 -0.70
CA VAL A 277 -21.44 -21.69 -0.60
C VAL A 277 -19.96 -21.30 -0.59
N TYR A 278 -19.52 -20.47 -1.53
CA TYR A 278 -18.11 -20.04 -1.58
C TYR A 278 -17.75 -19.09 -0.43
N GLY A 279 -18.72 -18.30 0.08
CA GLY A 279 -18.57 -17.51 1.29
C GLY A 279 -18.24 -18.38 2.51
N ILE A 280 -19.10 -19.38 2.78
CA ILE A 280 -18.91 -20.30 3.91
C ILE A 280 -17.58 -21.07 3.76
N LEU A 281 -17.30 -21.62 2.56
CA LEU A 281 -16.05 -22.34 2.33
C LEU A 281 -14.83 -21.45 2.57
N SER A 282 -14.85 -20.20 2.10
CA SER A 282 -13.75 -19.25 2.31
C SER A 282 -13.57 -18.92 3.80
N ILE A 283 -14.68 -18.71 4.52
CA ILE A 283 -14.63 -18.47 5.97
C ILE A 283 -14.00 -19.68 6.67
N CYS A 284 -14.44 -20.90 6.39
CA CYS A 284 -13.90 -22.11 7.03
C CYS A 284 -12.39 -22.29 6.76
N VAL A 285 -11.97 -22.10 5.50
CA VAL A 285 -10.58 -22.30 5.08
C VAL A 285 -9.64 -21.23 5.66
N ILE A 286 -10.12 -20.01 5.85
CA ILE A 286 -9.27 -18.88 6.33
C ILE A 286 -9.38 -18.77 7.86
N LEU A 287 -10.59 -18.66 8.39
CA LEU A 287 -10.83 -18.39 9.80
C LEU A 287 -10.47 -19.61 10.69
N GLY A 288 -10.67 -20.84 10.21
CA GLY A 288 -10.32 -22.04 10.96
C GLY A 288 -8.86 -22.08 11.38
N PRO A 289 -7.90 -22.04 10.44
CA PRO A 289 -6.46 -21.96 10.78
C PRO A 289 -6.10 -20.72 11.59
N MET A 290 -6.70 -19.55 11.32
CA MET A 290 -6.47 -18.33 12.10
C MET A 290 -6.82 -18.54 13.57
N MET A 291 -8.01 -19.07 13.85
CA MET A 291 -8.48 -19.32 15.23
C MET A 291 -7.59 -20.32 15.96
N LEU A 292 -7.07 -21.33 15.27
CA LEU A 292 -6.13 -22.29 15.86
C LEU A 292 -4.80 -21.62 16.24
N ILE A 293 -4.26 -20.79 15.36
CA ILE A 293 -3.03 -20.04 15.63
C ILE A 293 -3.25 -19.06 16.77
N ASP A 294 -4.32 -18.26 16.70
CA ASP A 294 -4.66 -17.29 17.74
C ASP A 294 -4.89 -17.98 19.11
N PHE A 295 -5.51 -19.16 19.12
CA PHE A 295 -5.66 -19.97 20.35
C PHE A 295 -4.30 -20.39 20.94
N VAL A 296 -3.34 -20.80 20.10
CA VAL A 296 -2.00 -21.20 20.57
C VAL A 296 -1.29 -20.03 21.25
N TYR A 297 -1.36 -18.83 20.69
CA TYR A 297 -0.67 -17.66 21.20
C TYR A 297 -1.43 -16.96 22.33
N TYR A 298 -2.74 -16.76 22.22
CA TYR A 298 -3.54 -16.11 23.27
C TYR A 298 -3.91 -17.02 24.44
N LYS A 299 -3.74 -18.35 24.31
CA LYS A 299 -4.26 -19.36 25.25
C LYS A 299 -5.75 -19.20 25.54
N LYS A 300 -6.48 -18.58 24.62
CA LYS A 300 -7.89 -18.26 24.72
C LYS A 300 -8.55 -18.42 23.35
N PHE A 301 -9.74 -19.01 23.33
CA PHE A 301 -10.52 -19.08 22.11
C PHE A 301 -11.07 -17.69 21.75
N THR A 302 -10.75 -17.20 20.54
CA THR A 302 -11.13 -15.86 20.10
C THR A 302 -11.35 -15.79 18.59
N ILE A 303 -12.23 -14.88 18.16
CA ILE A 303 -12.48 -14.57 16.75
C ILE A 303 -12.04 -13.12 16.51
N VAL A 304 -10.77 -12.94 16.24
CA VAL A 304 -10.13 -11.61 16.13
C VAL A 304 -10.84 -10.69 15.14
N PRO A 305 -11.21 -11.10 13.90
CA PRO A 305 -11.94 -10.22 12.98
C PRO A 305 -13.25 -9.71 13.54
N LEU A 306 -13.96 -10.51 14.33
CA LEU A 306 -15.20 -10.09 15.01
C LEU A 306 -14.90 -9.06 16.09
N ASN A 307 -13.86 -9.29 16.91
CA ASN A 307 -13.47 -8.36 17.98
C ASN A 307 -13.11 -6.99 17.41
N ILE A 308 -12.38 -6.94 16.26
CA ILE A 308 -12.07 -5.67 15.57
C ILE A 308 -13.35 -4.93 15.19
N VAL A 309 -14.34 -5.63 14.61
CA VAL A 309 -15.61 -5.02 14.20
C VAL A 309 -16.41 -4.55 15.41
N LEU A 310 -16.49 -5.35 16.48
CA LEU A 310 -17.19 -4.98 17.70
C LEU A 310 -16.56 -3.74 18.36
N TYR A 311 -15.22 -3.67 18.43
CA TYR A 311 -14.53 -2.53 19.01
C TYR A 311 -14.72 -1.25 18.19
N ASN A 312 -14.58 -1.33 16.85
CA ASN A 312 -14.59 -0.13 16.01
C ASN A 312 -15.98 0.37 15.62
N VAL A 313 -17.03 -0.48 15.64
CA VAL A 313 -18.36 -0.13 15.13
C VAL A 313 -19.40 -0.06 16.25
N PHE A 314 -19.31 -0.94 17.24
CA PHE A 314 -20.36 -1.10 18.26
C PHE A 314 -19.97 -0.61 19.67
N SER A 315 -18.77 -0.03 19.81
CA SER A 315 -18.34 0.57 21.08
C SER A 315 -18.82 2.02 21.17
N SER A 316 -19.63 2.37 22.19
CA SER A 316 -20.17 3.73 22.35
C SER A 316 -19.19 4.66 23.06
N ASP A 317 -18.55 4.19 24.14
CA ASP A 317 -17.71 4.99 25.05
C ASP A 317 -16.21 4.80 24.81
N LYS A 318 -15.88 3.84 23.94
CA LYS A 318 -14.53 3.43 23.53
C LYS A 318 -14.52 3.39 22.00
N GLY A 319 -13.39 3.07 21.44
CA GLY A 319 -13.29 2.91 19.99
C GLY A 319 -12.39 3.97 19.35
N PRO A 320 -12.33 4.04 18.01
CA PRO A 320 -11.27 4.78 17.33
C PRO A 320 -11.32 6.30 17.56
N ASN A 321 -12.44 6.89 17.97
CA ASN A 321 -12.58 8.33 18.13
C ASN A 321 -11.72 8.92 19.26
N ILE A 322 -11.31 8.08 20.24
CA ILE A 322 -10.40 8.53 21.32
C ILE A 322 -8.99 8.84 20.82
N TYR A 323 -8.62 8.32 19.64
CA TYR A 323 -7.33 8.57 18.99
C TYR A 323 -7.34 9.79 18.06
N GLY A 324 -8.47 10.51 17.99
CA GLY A 324 -8.64 11.70 17.19
C GLY A 324 -9.70 11.57 16.11
N VAL A 325 -10.25 12.71 15.70
CA VAL A 325 -11.26 12.81 14.65
C VAL A 325 -10.82 13.81 13.60
N GLU A 326 -11.19 13.54 12.34
CA GLU A 326 -10.80 14.35 11.21
C GLU A 326 -12.04 14.80 10.40
N PRO A 327 -12.02 15.99 9.80
CA PRO A 327 -13.16 16.52 9.05
C PRO A 327 -13.42 15.68 7.78
N TRP A 328 -14.64 15.80 7.21
CA TRP A 328 -15.08 15.03 6.04
C TRP A 328 -14.15 15.20 4.83
N HIS A 329 -13.53 16.36 4.64
CA HIS A 329 -12.66 16.66 3.50
C HIS A 329 -11.23 16.09 3.64
N TYR A 330 -10.89 15.47 4.76
CA TYR A 330 -9.57 14.87 5.02
C TYR A 330 -9.10 13.98 3.86
N TYR A 331 -9.95 13.06 3.40
CA TYR A 331 -9.60 12.15 2.32
C TYR A 331 -9.52 12.82 0.95
N LEU A 332 -10.16 13.96 0.73
CA LEU A 332 -10.00 14.74 -0.50
C LEU A 332 -8.59 15.32 -0.59
N PHE A 333 -8.09 15.90 0.51
CA PHE A 333 -6.71 16.40 0.56
C PHE A 333 -5.68 15.26 0.51
N ASN A 334 -5.89 14.18 1.26
CA ASN A 334 -5.01 13.04 1.28
C ASN A 334 -4.92 12.35 -0.09
N GLY A 335 -6.06 12.10 -0.74
CA GLY A 335 -6.11 11.57 -2.10
C GLY A 335 -5.43 12.49 -3.12
N PHE A 336 -5.61 13.82 -3.00
CA PHE A 336 -4.94 14.78 -3.87
C PHE A 336 -3.41 14.80 -3.64
N LEU A 337 -2.94 14.72 -2.40
CA LEU A 337 -1.50 14.67 -2.11
C LEU A 337 -0.83 13.43 -2.70
N ASN A 338 -1.50 12.29 -2.67
CA ASN A 338 -0.92 11.01 -3.09
C ASN A 338 -1.11 10.68 -4.57
N PHE A 339 -2.15 11.25 -5.22
CA PHE A 339 -2.50 10.97 -6.61
C PHE A 339 -2.68 12.23 -7.47
N ASN A 340 -2.60 13.43 -6.90
CA ASN A 340 -2.77 14.75 -7.53
C ASN A 340 -3.93 14.78 -8.55
N ILE A 341 -3.68 15.16 -9.81
CA ILE A 341 -4.72 15.26 -10.86
C ILE A 341 -5.43 13.91 -11.14
N ILE A 342 -4.76 12.78 -10.93
CA ILE A 342 -5.34 11.45 -11.13
C ILE A 342 -6.48 11.19 -10.14
N PHE A 343 -6.38 11.67 -8.89
CA PHE A 343 -7.48 11.54 -7.93
C PHE A 343 -8.73 12.31 -8.37
N LEU A 344 -8.56 13.53 -8.85
CA LEU A 344 -9.68 14.33 -9.36
C LEU A 344 -10.35 13.65 -10.57
N LEU A 345 -9.54 13.10 -11.48
CA LEU A 345 -10.05 12.33 -12.61
C LEU A 345 -10.76 11.05 -12.17
N ALA A 346 -10.28 10.38 -11.11
CA ALA A 346 -10.94 9.20 -10.56
C ALA A 346 -12.35 9.53 -10.04
N LEU A 347 -12.49 10.65 -9.32
CA LEU A 347 -13.81 11.12 -8.84
C LEU A 347 -14.76 11.50 -9.98
N LEU A 348 -14.26 11.84 -11.14
CA LEU A 348 -15.05 12.16 -12.32
C LEU A 348 -15.32 10.95 -13.24
N SER A 349 -14.92 9.73 -12.87
CA SER A 349 -14.96 8.58 -13.78
C SER A 349 -16.38 8.16 -14.20
N ILE A 350 -17.31 8.07 -13.27
CA ILE A 350 -18.71 7.76 -13.60
C ILE A 350 -19.37 8.86 -14.45
N PRO A 351 -19.36 10.15 -14.07
CA PRO A 351 -19.98 11.20 -14.88
C PRO A 351 -19.33 11.34 -16.26
N LEU A 352 -18.01 11.24 -16.39
CA LEU A 352 -17.35 11.32 -17.70
C LEU A 352 -17.68 10.13 -18.60
N LEU A 353 -17.70 8.91 -18.05
CA LEU A 353 -18.09 7.72 -18.83
C LEU A 353 -19.57 7.80 -19.24
N ALA A 354 -20.47 8.22 -18.34
CA ALA A 354 -21.89 8.39 -18.63
C ALA A 354 -22.11 9.45 -19.73
N PHE A 355 -21.45 10.60 -19.63
CA PHE A 355 -21.52 11.65 -20.64
C PHE A 355 -20.98 11.17 -21.99
N GLU A 356 -19.86 10.48 -22.00
CA GLU A 356 -19.28 9.88 -23.21
C GLU A 356 -20.23 8.88 -23.88
N ILE A 357 -20.91 8.03 -23.09
CA ILE A 357 -21.90 7.08 -23.59
C ILE A 357 -23.09 7.82 -24.24
N LEU A 358 -23.59 8.89 -23.60
CA LEU A 358 -24.72 9.67 -24.09
C LEU A 358 -24.44 10.36 -25.44
N ILE A 359 -23.26 10.93 -25.63
CA ILE A 359 -22.89 11.62 -26.87
C ILE A 359 -22.36 10.69 -27.97
N SER A 360 -21.96 9.46 -27.62
CA SER A 360 -21.38 8.51 -28.55
C SER A 360 -22.47 7.72 -29.26
N LYS A 361 -22.70 7.99 -30.55
CA LYS A 361 -23.61 7.20 -31.40
C LYS A 361 -23.05 5.82 -31.78
N ARG A 362 -21.80 5.49 -31.47
CA ARG A 362 -21.14 4.25 -31.86
C ARG A 362 -20.58 3.49 -30.65
N PRO A 363 -20.75 2.16 -30.59
CA PRO A 363 -20.12 1.34 -29.56
C PRO A 363 -18.58 1.50 -29.62
N HIS A 364 -17.92 1.28 -28.48
CA HIS A 364 -16.45 1.33 -28.40
C HIS A 364 -15.83 0.28 -29.32
N LEU A 365 -15.06 0.72 -30.32
CA LEU A 365 -14.49 -0.15 -31.34
C LEU A 365 -13.54 -1.22 -30.79
N PHE A 366 -12.90 -0.94 -29.64
CA PHE A 366 -11.95 -1.86 -28.97
C PHE A 366 -12.34 -2.24 -27.55
N SER A 367 -13.50 -1.84 -27.06
CA SER A 367 -13.96 -2.27 -25.75
C SER A 367 -14.34 -3.74 -25.80
N LYS A 368 -13.66 -4.53 -25.00
CA LYS A 368 -13.97 -5.96 -24.82
C LYS A 368 -15.05 -6.18 -23.76
N MET A 369 -15.51 -5.12 -23.08
CA MET A 369 -16.54 -5.15 -22.03
C MET A 369 -17.67 -4.20 -22.37
N SER A 370 -18.92 -4.56 -22.00
CA SER A 370 -20.08 -3.67 -22.14
C SER A 370 -19.97 -2.45 -21.24
N ASN A 371 -20.62 -1.34 -21.64
CA ASN A 371 -20.57 -0.09 -20.86
C ASN A 371 -21.13 -0.25 -19.45
N SER A 372 -22.21 -1.01 -19.28
CA SER A 372 -22.84 -1.27 -17.99
C SER A 372 -21.93 -2.04 -17.05
N LEU A 373 -21.22 -3.07 -17.55
CA LEU A 373 -20.25 -3.81 -16.76
C LEU A 373 -19.03 -2.92 -16.41
N LEU A 374 -18.55 -2.11 -17.35
CA LEU A 374 -17.47 -1.17 -17.07
C LEU A 374 -17.87 -0.14 -16.00
N MET A 375 -19.11 0.36 -16.07
CA MET A 375 -19.66 1.28 -15.05
C MET A 375 -19.66 0.63 -13.65
N MET A 376 -20.06 -0.65 -13.56
CA MET A 376 -20.05 -1.38 -12.30
C MET A 376 -18.62 -1.56 -11.73
N LYS A 377 -17.60 -1.67 -12.57
CA LYS A 377 -16.20 -1.73 -12.11
C LYS A 377 -15.70 -0.42 -11.49
N LEU A 378 -16.36 0.71 -11.72
CA LEU A 378 -16.01 1.99 -11.09
C LEU A 378 -16.58 2.13 -9.68
N VAL A 379 -17.69 1.46 -9.37
CA VAL A 379 -18.44 1.60 -8.12
C VAL A 379 -17.64 1.30 -6.84
N PRO A 380 -16.79 0.26 -6.76
CA PRO A 380 -16.09 -0.09 -5.52
C PRO A 380 -15.28 1.06 -4.91
N MET A 381 -14.61 1.88 -5.73
CA MET A 381 -13.89 3.07 -5.25
C MET A 381 -14.81 4.08 -4.57
N TYR A 382 -15.94 4.39 -5.19
CA TYR A 382 -16.90 5.36 -4.63
C TYR A 382 -17.53 4.85 -3.35
N LEU A 383 -17.91 3.57 -3.30
CA LEU A 383 -18.46 2.94 -2.10
C LEU A 383 -17.48 3.10 -0.92
N TRP A 384 -16.21 2.82 -1.14
CA TRP A 384 -15.18 2.94 -0.12
C TRP A 384 -14.99 4.37 0.37
N ILE A 385 -14.81 5.31 -0.56
CA ILE A 385 -14.65 6.74 -0.23
C ILE A 385 -15.87 7.25 0.56
N LEU A 386 -17.08 6.88 0.15
CA LEU A 386 -18.31 7.29 0.82
C LEU A 386 -18.35 6.81 2.27
N ILE A 387 -18.09 5.50 2.50
CA ILE A 387 -18.11 4.90 3.84
C ILE A 387 -17.08 5.57 4.75
N PHE A 388 -15.82 5.66 4.30
CA PHE A 388 -14.75 6.17 5.16
C PHE A 388 -14.79 7.69 5.33
N THR A 389 -15.34 8.44 4.38
CA THR A 389 -15.58 9.87 4.55
C THR A 389 -16.64 10.14 5.63
N ALA A 390 -17.63 9.26 5.77
CA ALA A 390 -18.67 9.38 6.79
C ALA A 390 -18.18 9.06 8.22
N GLN A 391 -17.08 8.28 8.37
CA GLN A 391 -16.55 7.95 9.70
C GLN A 391 -15.83 9.16 10.31
N PRO A 392 -15.99 9.43 11.64
CA PRO A 392 -15.27 10.53 12.31
C PRO A 392 -13.77 10.32 12.36
N HIS A 393 -13.31 9.14 12.79
CA HIS A 393 -11.90 8.79 12.83
C HIS A 393 -11.39 8.44 11.44
N LYS A 394 -10.31 9.09 11.01
CA LYS A 394 -9.75 8.93 9.66
C LYS A 394 -8.23 8.89 9.71
N GLU A 395 -7.68 7.91 9.01
CA GLU A 395 -6.24 7.78 8.81
C GLU A 395 -5.92 7.56 7.33
N GLU A 396 -4.73 7.96 6.90
CA GLU A 396 -4.29 7.81 5.51
C GLU A 396 -4.34 6.35 5.04
N ARG A 397 -3.86 5.43 5.89
CA ARG A 397 -3.78 3.99 5.60
C ARG A 397 -5.14 3.35 5.30
N PHE A 398 -6.26 3.95 5.72
CA PHE A 398 -7.58 3.41 5.41
C PHE A 398 -7.91 3.49 3.91
N LEU A 399 -7.32 4.41 3.16
CA LEU A 399 -7.48 4.49 1.72
C LEU A 399 -6.59 3.52 0.93
N PHE A 400 -5.56 2.91 1.52
CA PHE A 400 -4.62 2.04 0.81
C PHE A 400 -5.34 0.94 0.03
N VAL A 401 -6.40 0.36 0.61
CA VAL A 401 -7.18 -0.73 0.00
C VAL A 401 -7.65 -0.40 -1.42
N ILE A 402 -8.00 0.87 -1.69
CA ILE A 402 -8.57 1.31 -2.97
C ILE A 402 -7.59 2.09 -3.85
N TYR A 403 -6.33 2.26 -3.47
CA TYR A 403 -5.36 3.02 -4.26
C TYR A 403 -5.25 2.53 -5.72
N PRO A 404 -5.17 1.22 -6.00
CA PRO A 404 -5.20 0.72 -7.38
C PRO A 404 -6.50 1.01 -8.11
N LEU A 405 -7.64 1.06 -7.39
CA LEU A 405 -8.96 1.36 -7.96
C LEU A 405 -9.07 2.85 -8.33
N ILE A 406 -8.45 3.75 -7.54
CA ILE A 406 -8.32 5.18 -7.88
C ILE A 406 -7.64 5.33 -9.24
N VAL A 407 -6.52 4.64 -9.44
CA VAL A 407 -5.77 4.67 -10.70
C VAL A 407 -6.59 4.08 -11.86
N PHE A 408 -7.32 2.99 -11.62
CA PHE A 408 -8.21 2.40 -12.63
C PHE A 408 -9.34 3.37 -13.04
N ASN A 409 -10.03 3.97 -12.08
CA ASN A 409 -11.09 4.92 -12.32
C ASN A 409 -10.59 6.13 -13.13
N ALA A 410 -9.42 6.68 -12.75
CA ALA A 410 -8.77 7.75 -13.50
C ALA A 410 -8.38 7.34 -14.92
N ALA A 411 -7.90 6.12 -15.12
CA ALA A 411 -7.56 5.60 -16.45
C ALA A 411 -8.80 5.54 -17.37
N VAL A 412 -9.96 5.17 -16.84
CA VAL A 412 -11.25 5.23 -17.56
C VAL A 412 -11.61 6.68 -17.90
N SER A 413 -11.43 7.62 -16.95
CA SER A 413 -11.67 9.05 -17.19
C SER A 413 -10.79 9.63 -18.31
N ILE A 414 -9.49 9.33 -18.28
CA ILE A 414 -8.53 9.78 -19.32
C ILE A 414 -8.95 9.26 -20.69
N PHE A 415 -9.37 8.01 -20.75
CA PHE A 415 -9.89 7.41 -21.98
C PHE A 415 -11.17 8.11 -22.46
N SER A 416 -12.15 8.36 -21.56
CA SER A 416 -13.39 9.06 -21.89
C SER A 416 -13.15 10.50 -22.34
N ILE A 417 -12.27 11.26 -21.66
CA ILE A 417 -11.87 12.61 -22.07
C ILE A 417 -11.32 12.62 -23.49
N LYS A 418 -10.38 11.72 -23.80
CA LYS A 418 -9.82 11.60 -25.15
C LYS A 418 -10.90 11.35 -26.20
N ARG A 419 -11.90 10.54 -25.88
CA ARG A 419 -13.02 10.25 -26.78
C ARG A 419 -13.98 11.42 -26.93
N ILE A 420 -14.33 12.07 -25.85
CA ILE A 420 -15.17 13.27 -25.83
C ILE A 420 -14.56 14.35 -26.74
N ILE A 421 -13.26 14.64 -26.55
CA ILE A 421 -12.53 15.58 -27.40
C ILE A 421 -12.61 15.17 -28.88
N ASN A 422 -12.38 13.89 -29.18
CA ASN A 422 -12.43 13.40 -30.57
C ASN A 422 -13.86 13.50 -31.19
N ILE A 423 -14.92 13.36 -30.37
CA ILE A 423 -16.32 13.51 -30.83
C ILE A 423 -16.59 14.98 -31.15
N PHE A 424 -16.28 15.90 -30.22
CA PHE A 424 -16.50 17.34 -30.43
C PHE A 424 -15.76 17.89 -31.65
N ILE A 425 -14.52 17.46 -31.86
CA ILE A 425 -13.70 17.92 -33.00
C ILE A 425 -14.26 17.42 -34.34
N LYS A 426 -14.86 16.26 -34.40
CA LYS A 426 -15.56 15.78 -35.60
C LYS A 426 -16.78 16.67 -35.95
N PHE A 427 -17.44 17.23 -34.91
CA PHE A 427 -18.52 18.18 -35.13
C PHE A 427 -18.04 19.53 -35.71
N THR A 428 -16.84 19.97 -35.35
CA THR A 428 -16.28 21.28 -35.76
C THR A 428 -15.43 21.19 -37.02
N HIS A 429 -15.35 20.04 -37.73
CA HIS A 429 -14.53 19.78 -38.92
C HIS A 429 -13.04 20.20 -38.79
N TYR A 430 -12.52 20.24 -37.54
CA TYR A 430 -11.13 20.62 -37.26
C TYR A 430 -10.19 19.46 -37.56
N GLU A 431 -9.35 19.54 -38.59
CA GLU A 431 -8.48 18.45 -39.05
C GLU A 431 -7.46 17.96 -38.01
N ASN A 432 -7.04 18.82 -37.09
CA ASN A 432 -6.01 18.54 -36.10
C ASN A 432 -6.53 17.87 -34.77
N GLY A 433 -7.78 17.46 -34.73
CA GLY A 433 -8.42 17.01 -33.51
C GLY A 433 -7.83 15.78 -32.83
N LYS A 434 -7.33 14.83 -33.62
CA LYS A 434 -6.63 13.65 -33.07
C LYS A 434 -5.31 14.04 -32.37
N LYS A 435 -4.69 15.17 -32.76
CA LYS A 435 -3.51 15.73 -32.12
C LYS A 435 -3.86 16.33 -30.75
N LEU A 436 -4.96 17.09 -30.66
CA LEU A 436 -5.40 17.75 -29.42
C LEU A 436 -5.68 16.74 -28.30
N GLY A 437 -6.42 15.67 -28.58
CA GLY A 437 -6.67 14.62 -27.57
C GLY A 437 -5.39 13.94 -27.07
N ARG A 438 -4.37 13.78 -27.92
CA ARG A 438 -3.06 13.26 -27.49
C ARG A 438 -2.28 14.26 -26.65
N ILE A 439 -2.31 15.53 -27.01
CA ILE A 439 -1.66 16.61 -26.25
C ILE A 439 -2.27 16.71 -24.85
N VAL A 440 -3.60 16.74 -24.73
CA VAL A 440 -4.28 16.81 -23.42
C VAL A 440 -3.89 15.63 -22.53
N VAL A 441 -3.93 14.40 -23.05
CA VAL A 441 -3.49 13.22 -22.29
C VAL A 441 -2.01 13.29 -21.93
N GLY A 442 -1.16 13.75 -22.84
CA GLY A 442 0.27 13.97 -22.56
C GLY A 442 0.52 14.97 -21.45
N LEU A 443 -0.22 16.09 -21.43
CA LEU A 443 -0.15 17.10 -20.36
C LEU A 443 -0.61 16.54 -19.01
N ILE A 444 -1.72 15.77 -18.98
CA ILE A 444 -2.18 15.11 -17.76
C ILE A 444 -1.07 14.22 -17.18
N PHE A 445 -0.44 13.39 -18.00
CA PHE A 445 0.63 12.51 -17.54
C PHE A 445 1.90 13.26 -17.15
N ALA A 446 2.25 14.34 -17.85
CA ALA A 446 3.41 15.17 -17.49
C ALA A 446 3.22 15.85 -16.13
N ILE A 447 2.08 16.48 -15.91
CA ILE A 447 1.74 17.11 -14.61
C ILE A 447 1.73 16.06 -13.51
N TYR A 448 1.05 14.92 -13.75
CA TYR A 448 0.97 13.82 -12.77
C TYR A 448 2.34 13.30 -12.38
N SER A 449 3.20 12.97 -13.33
CA SER A 449 4.52 12.39 -13.03
C SER A 449 5.43 13.39 -12.30
N VAL A 450 5.45 14.65 -12.71
CA VAL A 450 6.26 15.68 -12.04
C VAL A 450 5.81 15.87 -10.59
N LEU A 451 4.51 16.01 -10.33
CA LEU A 451 3.98 16.19 -8.99
C LEU A 451 4.17 14.93 -8.13
N SER A 452 4.01 13.74 -8.70
CA SER A 452 4.19 12.47 -7.98
C SER A 452 5.65 12.24 -7.58
N VAL A 453 6.60 12.44 -8.49
CA VAL A 453 8.04 12.36 -8.17
C VAL A 453 8.42 13.42 -7.15
N SER A 454 7.92 14.65 -7.30
CA SER A 454 8.10 15.72 -6.34
C SER A 454 7.60 15.34 -4.93
N ARG A 455 6.44 14.67 -4.84
CA ARG A 455 5.88 14.16 -3.59
C ARG A 455 6.76 13.07 -2.96
N ILE A 456 7.19 12.09 -3.74
CA ILE A 456 8.08 11.00 -3.27
C ILE A 456 9.39 11.58 -2.74
N LEU A 457 10.01 12.49 -3.47
CA LEU A 457 11.24 13.16 -3.04
C LEU A 457 11.03 13.96 -1.75
N SER A 458 9.91 14.69 -1.63
CA SER A 458 9.58 15.44 -0.43
C SER A 458 9.46 14.54 0.80
N LEU A 459 8.77 13.40 0.68
CA LEU A 459 8.62 12.43 1.78
C LEU A 459 9.99 11.90 2.24
N TYR A 460 10.85 11.53 1.30
CA TYR A 460 12.18 11.04 1.65
C TYR A 460 13.08 12.13 2.26
N ILE A 461 13.15 13.30 1.63
CA ILE A 461 14.06 14.37 2.07
C ILE A 461 13.63 14.93 3.43
N ASN A 462 12.34 15.15 3.62
CA ASN A 462 11.82 15.88 4.77
C ASN A 462 11.58 15.00 6.01
N TYR A 463 11.36 13.67 5.82
CA TYR A 463 10.90 12.78 6.89
C TYR A 463 11.77 11.54 7.14
N SER A 464 12.90 11.36 6.44
CA SER A 464 13.74 10.16 6.60
C SER A 464 14.74 10.25 7.76
N ALA A 465 14.81 11.34 8.50
CA ALA A 465 15.76 11.51 9.59
C ALA A 465 15.68 10.40 10.66
N PRO A 466 14.49 9.96 11.14
CA PRO A 466 14.39 8.86 12.09
C PRO A 466 15.06 7.57 11.58
N LEU A 467 14.73 7.12 10.37
CA LEU A 467 15.34 5.91 9.80
C LEU A 467 16.86 6.02 9.66
N LYS A 468 17.38 7.22 9.33
CA LYS A 468 18.83 7.46 9.18
C LYS A 468 19.55 7.50 10.53
N VAL A 469 18.92 8.07 11.55
CA VAL A 469 19.50 8.19 12.89
C VAL A 469 19.51 6.81 13.57
N TYR A 470 18.41 6.07 13.57
CA TYR A 470 18.40 4.70 14.09
C TYR A 470 19.25 3.75 13.25
N GLY A 471 19.30 3.96 11.93
CA GLY A 471 20.20 3.20 11.05
C GLY A 471 21.67 3.36 11.37
N TYR A 472 22.08 4.51 11.93
CA TYR A 472 23.46 4.77 12.35
C TYR A 472 23.93 3.83 13.48
N LEU A 473 23.01 3.31 14.30
CA LEU A 473 23.34 2.31 15.32
C LEU A 473 23.95 1.02 14.75
N ASN A 474 23.79 0.79 13.43
CA ASN A 474 24.34 -0.37 12.73
C ASN A 474 25.70 -0.07 12.05
N ASN A 475 26.30 1.09 12.28
CA ASN A 475 27.68 1.36 11.87
C ASN A 475 28.65 0.46 12.65
N PRO A 476 29.74 -0.05 12.01
CA PRO A 476 30.70 -0.92 12.68
C PRO A 476 31.29 -0.34 13.97
N ASP A 477 31.66 0.94 13.96
CA ASP A 477 32.21 1.62 15.15
C ASP A 477 31.17 1.73 16.27
N MET A 478 29.92 2.06 15.94
CA MET A 478 28.82 2.14 16.89
C MET A 478 28.48 0.77 17.49
N ILE A 479 28.49 -0.31 16.67
CA ILE A 479 28.30 -1.68 17.15
C ILE A 479 29.42 -2.09 18.10
N LYS A 480 30.68 -1.74 17.77
CA LYS A 480 31.84 -2.01 18.64
C LYS A 480 31.68 -1.29 19.99
N GLU A 481 31.30 -0.01 19.96
CA GLU A 481 31.02 0.79 21.16
C GLU A 481 29.89 0.16 21.99
N LEU A 482 28.73 -0.15 21.39
CA LEU A 482 27.58 -0.72 22.10
C LEU A 482 27.89 -2.11 22.71
N ASN A 483 28.72 -2.90 22.08
CA ASN A 483 29.12 -4.21 22.60
C ASN A 483 30.19 -4.13 23.73
N SER A 484 30.92 -3.02 23.82
CA SER A 484 31.95 -2.83 24.88
C SER A 484 31.34 -2.64 26.29
N TYR A 485 30.04 -2.27 26.37
CA TYR A 485 29.36 -2.11 27.64
C TYR A 485 29.10 -3.43 28.40
N GLY A 486 29.13 -4.59 27.74
CA GLY A 486 28.95 -5.90 28.34
C GLY A 486 27.54 -6.19 28.89
N HIS A 487 26.58 -5.29 28.72
CA HIS A 487 25.18 -5.42 29.11
C HIS A 487 24.26 -4.71 28.10
N ASN A 488 22.95 -4.90 28.23
CA ASN A 488 21.99 -4.23 27.37
C ASN A 488 22.00 -2.71 27.60
N VAL A 489 22.23 -1.96 26.53
CA VAL A 489 22.28 -0.51 26.53
C VAL A 489 20.89 0.04 26.27
N THR A 490 20.43 0.97 27.12
CA THR A 490 19.13 1.61 26.96
C THR A 490 19.25 2.86 26.08
N ILE A 491 18.53 2.86 24.97
CA ILE A 491 18.36 4.01 24.08
C ILE A 491 16.99 4.62 24.37
N CYS A 492 16.97 5.83 24.90
CA CYS A 492 15.74 6.45 25.33
C CYS A 492 15.12 7.34 24.25
N VAL A 493 13.81 7.51 24.33
CA VAL A 493 13.03 8.43 23.49
C VAL A 493 11.87 9.02 24.30
N GLY A 494 11.64 10.31 24.16
CA GLY A 494 10.52 11.01 24.76
C GLY A 494 9.45 11.38 23.73
N LYS A 495 9.34 12.66 23.37
CA LYS A 495 8.36 13.19 22.40
C LYS A 495 8.40 12.52 21.03
N GLU A 496 9.52 11.91 20.65
CA GLU A 496 9.71 11.27 19.34
C GLU A 496 9.36 9.76 19.34
N TRP A 497 8.69 9.25 20.38
CA TRP A 497 8.32 7.83 20.51
C TRP A 497 7.59 7.28 19.25
N TYR A 498 6.74 8.07 18.62
CA TYR A 498 5.95 7.68 17.45
C TYR A 498 6.77 7.61 16.15
N HIS A 499 8.01 8.10 16.15
CA HIS A 499 8.96 7.96 15.04
C HIS A 499 9.97 6.81 15.24
N PHE A 500 9.88 6.07 16.34
CA PHE A 500 10.67 4.86 16.52
C PHE A 500 10.37 3.86 15.39
N PRO A 501 11.39 3.44 14.60
CA PRO A 501 11.12 2.60 13.44
C PRO A 501 10.82 1.14 13.81
N THR A 502 11.62 0.50 14.65
CA THR A 502 11.47 -0.86 15.19
C THR A 502 12.82 -1.38 15.75
N HIS A 503 12.78 -2.42 16.59
CA HIS A 503 13.98 -3.13 17.04
C HIS A 503 14.78 -3.81 15.91
N TYR A 504 14.26 -3.91 14.69
CA TYR A 504 15.08 -4.31 13.53
C TYR A 504 16.20 -3.30 13.23
N PHE A 505 16.07 -2.04 13.62
CA PHE A 505 17.12 -1.01 13.49
C PHE A 505 18.11 -1.00 14.64
N MET A 506 17.83 -1.74 15.71
CA MET A 506 18.63 -1.72 16.93
C MET A 506 19.51 -2.97 17.03
N PRO A 507 20.80 -2.84 17.37
CA PRO A 507 21.67 -3.98 17.68
C PRO A 507 21.08 -4.86 18.81
N ASN A 508 21.49 -6.12 18.90
CA ASN A 508 20.97 -7.05 19.90
C ASN A 508 21.24 -6.62 21.35
N SER A 509 22.36 -5.93 21.57
CA SER A 509 22.80 -5.39 22.86
C SER A 509 22.05 -4.14 23.29
N THR A 510 20.96 -3.73 22.60
CA THR A 510 20.23 -2.51 22.91
C THR A 510 18.75 -2.76 23.16
N ARG A 511 18.15 -1.87 23.99
CA ARG A 511 16.71 -1.82 24.26
C ARG A 511 16.23 -0.38 24.15
N ILE A 512 14.99 -0.18 23.65
CA ILE A 512 14.36 1.13 23.68
C ILE A 512 13.80 1.41 25.09
N GLY A 513 13.89 2.65 25.58
CA GLY A 513 13.26 3.11 26.80
C GLY A 513 12.42 4.36 26.54
N PHE A 514 11.23 4.45 27.14
CA PHE A 514 10.42 5.66 27.05
C PHE A 514 10.67 6.56 28.27
N VAL A 515 10.96 7.84 28.04
CA VAL A 515 11.01 8.86 29.09
C VAL A 515 9.78 9.73 29.03
N LYS A 516 9.35 10.27 30.17
CA LYS A 516 8.16 11.12 30.25
C LYS A 516 8.26 12.31 29.31
N SER A 517 7.20 12.51 28.53
CA SER A 517 7.03 13.64 27.61
C SER A 517 5.68 14.33 27.82
N LYS A 518 5.30 15.23 26.91
CA LYS A 518 3.97 15.85 26.91
C LYS A 518 2.86 14.89 26.44
N PHE A 519 3.20 13.73 25.91
CA PHE A 519 2.22 12.72 25.54
C PHE A 519 1.59 12.10 26.78
N ASP A 520 0.26 12.12 26.84
CA ASP A 520 -0.57 11.66 27.96
C ASP A 520 -1.42 10.41 27.61
N GLY A 521 -1.13 9.77 26.48
CA GLY A 521 -1.75 8.52 26.08
C GLY A 521 -0.95 7.30 26.52
N LEU A 522 -1.49 6.11 26.21
CA LEU A 522 -0.88 4.83 26.55
C LEU A 522 0.29 4.50 25.60
N LEU A 523 1.50 4.39 26.16
CA LEU A 523 2.67 3.89 25.45
C LEU A 523 2.66 2.36 25.36
N PRO A 524 3.33 1.75 24.35
CA PRO A 524 3.55 0.31 24.31
C PRO A 524 4.32 -0.19 25.53
N GLY A 525 3.99 -1.40 25.98
CA GLY A 525 4.77 -2.10 26.99
C GLY A 525 5.79 -3.04 26.39
N TYR A 526 6.63 -3.66 27.23
CA TYR A 526 7.58 -4.67 26.77
C TYR A 526 6.93 -6.05 26.77
N PHE A 527 7.16 -6.81 25.71
CA PHE A 527 6.90 -8.25 25.78
C PHE A 527 7.75 -8.89 26.89
N LYS A 528 7.19 -9.85 27.61
CA LYS A 528 7.99 -10.68 28.51
C LYS A 528 9.04 -11.41 27.66
N GLU A 529 10.32 -11.14 27.88
CA GLU A 529 11.41 -11.71 27.12
C GLU A 529 11.52 -13.21 27.33
N GLY A 530 11.91 -13.95 26.29
CA GLY A 530 12.14 -15.38 26.27
C GLY A 530 11.74 -16.04 24.95
N ASP A 531 12.39 -17.16 24.64
CA ASP A 531 12.18 -17.93 23.40
C ASP A 531 10.87 -18.74 23.40
N ASP A 532 10.24 -18.91 24.54
CA ASP A 532 8.98 -19.65 24.75
C ASP A 532 7.72 -18.84 24.38
N HIS A 533 7.91 -17.58 23.96
CA HIS A 533 6.85 -16.66 23.57
C HIS A 533 5.76 -16.43 24.62
N ILE A 534 6.08 -16.58 25.91
CA ILE A 534 5.14 -16.36 27.04
C ILE A 534 4.51 -14.97 26.98
N GLY A 535 5.22 -13.95 26.49
CA GLY A 535 4.71 -12.58 26.38
C GLY A 535 3.49 -12.40 25.47
N THR A 536 3.10 -13.43 24.69
CA THR A 536 1.87 -13.35 23.87
C THR A 536 0.59 -13.50 24.71
N TRP A 537 0.68 -14.11 25.91
CA TRP A 537 -0.45 -14.26 26.84
C TRP A 537 -0.18 -13.71 28.25
N VAL A 538 1.08 -13.54 28.64
CA VAL A 538 1.48 -12.85 29.87
C VAL A 538 1.88 -11.43 29.49
N ILE A 539 0.99 -10.50 29.74
CA ILE A 539 1.12 -9.11 29.34
C ILE A 539 1.50 -8.22 30.51
N PRO A 540 2.18 -7.08 30.26
CA PRO A 540 2.46 -6.07 31.29
C PRO A 540 1.16 -5.55 31.92
N GLU A 541 1.26 -5.12 33.16
CA GLU A 541 0.20 -4.36 33.83
C GLU A 541 -0.09 -3.06 33.09
N GLY A 542 -1.22 -2.40 33.39
CA GLY A 542 -1.55 -1.08 32.84
C GLY A 542 -1.95 -1.06 31.36
N MET A 543 -2.20 -2.21 30.70
CA MET A 543 -2.72 -2.25 29.35
C MET A 543 -4.21 -1.97 29.32
N ASN A 544 -4.61 -0.79 28.82
CA ASN A 544 -5.99 -0.33 28.76
C ASN A 544 -6.43 0.05 27.32
N ASP A 545 -7.72 -0.01 27.04
CA ASP A 545 -8.35 0.37 25.77
C ASP A 545 -8.98 1.78 25.81
N LEU A 546 -8.53 2.61 26.77
CA LEU A 546 -8.99 3.98 26.99
C LEU A 546 -7.95 5.02 26.60
N ASN A 547 -6.79 4.60 26.09
CA ASN A 547 -5.64 5.44 25.79
C ASN A 547 -5.20 6.30 27.00
N GLN A 548 -5.30 5.73 28.22
CA GLN A 548 -4.88 6.40 29.45
C GLN A 548 -3.42 6.11 29.73
N GLU A 549 -2.69 7.15 30.10
CA GLU A 549 -1.27 7.07 30.45
C GLU A 549 -1.04 6.14 31.65
N GLU A 550 0.02 5.33 31.57
CA GLU A 550 0.47 4.43 32.64
C GLU A 550 1.95 4.70 32.91
N PHE A 551 2.26 5.04 34.18
CA PHE A 551 3.61 5.47 34.57
C PHE A 551 4.64 4.33 34.60
N ASP A 552 4.22 3.09 34.69
CA ASP A 552 5.08 1.89 34.62
C ASP A 552 5.74 1.69 33.24
N LYS A 553 5.31 2.44 32.23
CA LYS A 553 5.90 2.40 30.87
C LYS A 553 7.15 3.29 30.74
N TYR A 554 7.41 4.16 31.71
CA TYR A 554 8.56 5.06 31.65
C TYR A 554 9.78 4.49 32.38
N VAL A 555 10.95 4.76 31.83
CA VAL A 555 12.25 4.51 32.48
C VAL A 555 12.80 5.82 33.05
N ASP A 556 13.60 5.71 34.12
CA ASP A 556 14.31 6.85 34.64
C ASP A 556 15.37 7.33 33.64
N ILE A 557 15.50 8.65 33.47
CA ILE A 557 16.50 9.26 32.57
C ILE A 557 17.93 8.84 32.92
N GLU A 558 18.20 8.50 34.19
CA GLU A 558 19.51 8.02 34.61
C GLU A 558 19.88 6.67 34.05
N GLN A 559 18.89 5.86 33.67
CA GLN A 559 19.10 4.55 33.01
C GLN A 559 19.39 4.69 31.50
N CYS A 560 19.23 5.89 30.95
CA CYS A 560 19.44 6.14 29.54
C CYS A 560 20.92 6.33 29.23
N SER A 561 21.49 5.45 28.43
CA SER A 561 22.86 5.60 27.89
C SER A 561 22.88 6.45 26.63
N TYR A 562 21.84 6.37 25.83
CA TYR A 562 21.64 7.16 24.62
C TYR A 562 20.25 7.75 24.62
N MET A 563 20.08 8.87 23.88
CA MET A 563 18.80 9.55 23.72
C MET A 563 18.59 9.88 22.23
N VAL A 564 17.39 9.61 21.73
CA VAL A 564 16.96 10.10 20.40
C VAL A 564 16.00 11.26 20.63
N ASP A 565 16.35 12.44 20.10
CA ASP A 565 15.58 13.65 20.33
C ASP A 565 15.51 14.53 19.06
N LEU A 566 14.44 15.32 18.95
CA LEU A 566 14.26 16.37 17.95
C LEU A 566 14.39 17.73 18.63
N TYR A 567 15.22 18.60 18.07
CA TYR A 567 15.30 19.99 18.54
C TYR A 567 13.95 20.69 18.35
N VAL A 568 13.41 21.25 19.42
CA VAL A 568 12.22 22.10 19.37
C VAL A 568 12.57 23.42 20.04
N GLU A 569 12.41 24.54 19.34
CA GLU A 569 12.62 25.84 19.90
C GLU A 569 11.65 26.09 21.06
N GLU A 570 12.17 26.39 22.26
CA GLU A 570 11.38 26.70 23.43
C GLU A 570 10.73 28.07 23.23
N ASN A 571 9.41 28.11 23.13
CA ASN A 571 8.69 29.37 23.27
C ASN A 571 8.77 29.79 24.74
N ASN A 572 9.45 30.88 25.00
CA ASN A 572 9.57 31.52 26.33
C ASN A 572 8.23 32.06 26.85
N THR A 573 7.21 31.25 26.94
CA THR A 573 5.99 31.54 27.69
C THR A 573 6.24 31.17 29.15
N ILE A 574 6.39 32.14 29.96
CA ILE A 574 6.97 32.22 31.33
C ILE A 574 6.26 31.32 32.38
N ASN A 575 5.23 30.53 32.05
CA ASN A 575 4.36 29.90 33.06
C ASN A 575 4.04 28.40 32.84
N GLU A 576 4.61 27.71 31.87
CA GLU A 576 4.43 26.25 31.80
C GLU A 576 5.65 25.54 32.38
N LYS A 577 5.46 24.70 33.39
CA LYS A 577 6.44 23.73 33.87
C LYS A 577 6.91 22.94 32.65
N VAL A 578 8.18 23.08 32.27
CA VAL A 578 8.77 22.30 31.16
C VAL A 578 8.72 20.84 31.56
N ILE A 579 7.73 20.10 31.05
CA ILE A 579 7.55 18.68 31.37
C ILE A 579 8.62 17.83 30.65
N GLU A 580 9.06 18.28 29.48
CA GLU A 580 10.09 17.60 28.70
C GLU A 580 11.17 18.59 28.26
N PRO A 581 12.41 18.41 28.72
CA PRO A 581 13.52 19.27 28.32
C PRO A 581 13.94 18.99 26.87
N ASN A 582 14.60 19.98 26.26
CA ASN A 582 15.26 19.84 24.97
C ASN A 582 16.63 19.21 25.19
N TYR A 583 16.71 17.85 25.11
CA TYR A 583 17.94 17.11 25.44
C TYR A 583 19.11 17.50 24.54
N ILE A 584 18.85 17.84 23.28
CA ILE A 584 19.86 18.31 22.31
C ILE A 584 20.59 19.58 22.79
N SER A 585 19.94 20.40 23.59
CA SER A 585 20.50 21.67 24.13
C SER A 585 21.33 21.47 25.41
N GLN A 586 21.21 20.31 26.07
CA GLN A 586 21.93 20.00 27.32
C GLN A 586 23.31 19.39 27.02
N THR A 587 24.24 20.19 26.50
CA THR A 587 25.57 19.74 26.07
C THR A 587 26.49 19.32 27.23
N ASP A 588 26.16 19.68 28.46
CA ASP A 588 26.79 19.22 29.69
C ASP A 588 26.45 17.77 30.05
N LYS A 589 25.29 17.25 29.58
CA LYS A 589 24.81 15.91 29.87
C LYS A 589 24.82 15.00 28.63
N TRP A 590 24.69 15.57 27.46
CA TRP A 590 24.47 14.81 26.21
C TRP A 590 25.40 15.29 25.10
N GLU A 591 26.13 14.35 24.52
CA GLU A 591 27.01 14.55 23.38
C GLU A 591 26.28 14.15 22.10
N LYS A 592 26.33 14.99 21.04
CA LYS A 592 25.73 14.70 19.75
C LYS A 592 26.60 13.71 18.96
N ILE A 593 26.09 12.52 18.67
CA ILE A 593 26.78 11.50 17.88
C ILE A 593 26.48 11.68 16.39
N VAL A 594 25.19 11.74 16.03
CA VAL A 594 24.77 11.98 14.67
C VAL A 594 23.48 12.78 14.66
N CYS A 595 23.41 13.78 13.78
CA CYS A 595 22.19 14.56 13.55
C CYS A 595 21.79 14.51 12.08
N LYS A 596 20.50 14.53 11.81
CA LYS A 596 19.89 14.60 10.47
C LYS A 596 18.79 15.65 10.48
N SER A 597 18.69 16.40 9.38
CA SER A 597 17.67 17.43 9.23
C SER A 597 16.27 16.81 9.11
N PHE A 598 15.34 17.27 9.95
CA PHE A 598 13.94 16.91 9.94
C PHE A 598 13.07 18.16 9.76
N ILE A 599 11.98 18.06 9.00
CA ILE A 599 11.19 19.26 8.67
C ILE A 599 10.45 19.80 9.89
N ASN A 600 10.59 21.10 10.14
CA ASN A 600 9.77 21.83 11.10
C ASN A 600 8.42 22.17 10.46
N LYS A 601 7.36 21.48 10.89
CA LYS A 601 6.00 21.66 10.34
C LYS A 601 5.43 23.05 10.61
N ASN A 602 5.76 23.65 11.75
CA ASN A 602 5.18 24.90 12.19
C ASN A 602 5.85 26.12 11.53
N LYS A 603 7.16 26.05 11.30
CA LYS A 603 7.95 27.13 10.69
C LYS A 603 8.02 27.05 9.17
N SER A 604 7.70 25.92 8.57
CA SER A 604 7.77 25.73 7.11
C SER A 604 6.49 26.16 6.42
N HIS A 605 6.61 26.77 5.25
CA HIS A 605 5.45 27.19 4.44
C HIS A 605 4.59 25.98 4.01
N GLY A 606 3.27 26.05 4.24
CA GLY A 606 2.34 24.94 4.08
C GLY A 606 2.32 24.30 2.69
N LEU A 607 2.40 25.09 1.61
CA LEU A 607 2.39 24.59 0.22
C LEU A 607 3.71 23.92 -0.21
N LEU A 608 4.83 24.23 0.45
CA LEU A 608 6.15 23.70 0.12
C LEU A 608 6.42 22.35 0.81
N ARG A 609 5.74 22.05 1.92
CA ARG A 609 5.98 20.81 2.70
C ARG A 609 5.63 19.53 1.93
N PRO A 610 4.47 19.46 1.21
CA PRO A 610 4.06 18.22 0.57
C PRO A 610 4.88 17.85 -0.66
N PHE A 611 5.48 18.83 -1.34
CA PHE A 611 6.15 18.66 -2.63
C PHE A 611 7.57 19.19 -2.61
N PHE A 612 8.48 18.47 -3.26
CA PHE A 612 9.85 18.95 -3.48
C PHE A 612 9.89 19.94 -4.63
N PHE A 613 10.35 21.14 -4.36
CA PHE A 613 10.62 22.15 -5.37
C PHE A 613 12.11 22.52 -5.38
N PRO A 614 12.74 22.66 -6.55
CA PRO A 614 14.07 23.23 -6.67
C PRO A 614 14.16 24.62 -6.00
N LYS A 615 15.34 25.00 -5.51
CA LYS A 615 15.54 26.23 -4.71
C LYS A 615 14.98 27.49 -5.39
N PHE A 616 15.16 27.61 -6.72
CA PHE A 616 14.65 28.76 -7.45
C PHE A 616 13.12 28.87 -7.46
N ILE A 617 12.39 27.74 -7.57
CA ILE A 617 10.92 27.71 -7.50
C ILE A 617 10.46 27.98 -6.06
N ARG A 618 11.14 27.42 -5.05
CA ARG A 618 10.78 27.67 -3.64
C ARG A 618 10.83 29.15 -3.29
N ASN A 619 11.85 29.87 -3.78
CA ASN A 619 11.99 31.31 -3.54
C ASN A 619 10.88 32.14 -4.22
N LEU A 620 10.29 31.65 -5.32
CA LEU A 620 9.15 32.30 -5.97
C LEU A 620 7.83 32.09 -5.19
N ILE A 621 7.67 30.92 -4.56
CA ILE A 621 6.44 30.60 -3.79
C ILE A 621 6.43 31.29 -2.43
N SER A 622 7.56 31.29 -1.73
CA SER A 622 7.64 31.89 -0.38
C SER A 622 9.07 32.26 -0.02
N LYS A 623 9.23 33.45 0.56
CA LYS A 623 10.49 33.88 1.17
C LYS A 623 10.83 33.09 2.44
N GLN A 624 9.83 32.58 3.16
CA GLN A 624 10.00 31.77 4.37
C GLN A 624 10.63 30.39 4.07
N GLY A 625 10.28 29.79 2.92
CA GLY A 625 10.84 28.50 2.47
C GLY A 625 10.47 27.30 3.34
N LEU A 626 11.40 26.34 3.44
CA LEU A 626 11.36 25.20 4.34
C LEU A 626 12.38 25.36 5.45
N VAL A 627 11.97 25.13 6.68
CA VAL A 627 12.80 25.17 7.88
C VAL A 627 12.99 23.74 8.39
N TYR A 628 14.20 23.43 8.83
CA TYR A 628 14.56 22.11 9.34
C TYR A 628 15.16 22.26 10.72
N ASP A 629 14.84 21.31 11.59
CA ASP A 629 15.44 21.16 12.90
C ASP A 629 16.33 19.90 12.93
N ASP A 630 17.21 19.81 13.92
CA ASP A 630 18.11 18.68 14.09
C ASP A 630 17.37 17.53 14.80
N TYR A 631 17.37 16.35 14.17
CA TYR A 631 16.96 15.08 14.74
C TYR A 631 18.22 14.27 15.05
N CYS A 632 18.50 14.02 16.33
CA CYS A 632 19.82 13.54 16.75
C CYS A 632 19.74 12.26 17.60
N LEU A 633 20.81 11.44 17.45
CA LEU A 633 21.22 10.46 18.46
C LEU A 633 22.24 11.13 19.36
N LEU A 634 22.00 11.08 20.64
CA LEU A 634 22.81 11.66 21.70
C LEU A 634 23.39 10.54 22.56
N ARG A 635 24.60 10.72 23.10
CA ARG A 635 25.25 9.85 24.07
C ARG A 635 25.36 10.59 25.40
N LYS A 636 25.12 9.90 26.52
CA LYS A 636 25.31 10.48 27.86
C LYS A 636 26.79 10.74 28.09
N VAL A 637 27.14 11.93 28.55
CA VAL A 637 28.53 12.33 28.80
C VAL A 637 29.15 11.47 29.92
N GLY A 638 30.39 10.99 29.69
CA GLY A 638 31.16 10.21 30.68
C GLY A 638 30.86 8.71 30.70
N ILE A 639 29.98 8.20 29.82
CA ILE A 639 29.70 6.75 29.75
C ILE A 639 30.76 5.99 28.93
N TYR A 640 31.27 6.56 27.85
CA TYR A 640 32.21 5.92 26.93
C TYR A 640 33.59 6.57 27.05
N HIS A 641 34.59 5.77 27.40
CA HIS A 641 35.99 6.12 27.31
C HIS A 641 36.60 5.23 26.22
N PRO A 642 36.91 5.76 25.03
CA PRO A 642 37.69 4.99 24.06
C PRO A 642 39.04 4.64 24.71
N GLU A 643 39.35 3.35 24.80
CA GLU A 643 40.72 2.91 25.14
C GLU A 643 41.66 3.64 24.18
N LYS A 644 42.58 4.45 24.72
CA LYS A 644 43.70 4.95 23.96
C LYS A 644 44.47 3.73 23.53
N ASN A 645 44.58 3.49 22.24
CA ASN A 645 45.55 2.52 21.72
C ASN A 645 46.94 3.05 22.13
N GLU A 646 47.56 2.42 23.11
CA GLU A 646 48.94 2.69 23.55
C GLU A 646 49.98 2.23 22.49
N ASP A 647 49.56 1.83 21.28
CA ASP A 647 50.39 1.28 20.24
C ASP A 647 51.01 2.32 19.26
N GLU A 648 50.90 3.64 19.53
CA GLU A 648 51.51 4.67 18.66
C GLU A 648 52.73 5.38 19.31
N GLU A 649 53.34 4.82 20.36
CA GLU A 649 54.60 5.36 20.95
C GLU A 649 55.74 4.35 20.94
N ILE A 650 56.03 3.67 19.82
CA ILE A 650 57.36 3.07 19.58
C ILE A 650 57.63 3.21 18.09
N ASP A 651 58.21 4.33 17.69
CA ASP A 651 59.28 4.49 16.69
C ASP A 651 59.60 5.98 16.52
N ASN A 652 60.68 6.37 17.26
CA ASN A 652 61.56 7.45 16.89
C ASN A 652 63.01 6.95 16.99
#